data_d90f8a97e427fa7701be4f68c756d5e7
#
_entry.id   d90f8a97e427fa7701be4f68c756d5e7
#
_cell.length_a   1.000
_cell.length_b   1.000
_cell.length_c   1.000
_cell.angle_alpha   90.00
_cell.angle_beta   90.00
_cell.angle_gamma   90.00
#
_symmetry.space_group_name_H-M   'P 1'
#
loop_
_entity.id
_entity.type
_entity.pdbx_description
1 polymer ?
#
loop_
_entity_poly.entity_id
_entity_poly.type
_entity_poly.pdbx_seq_one_letter_code
_entity_poly.pdbx_strand_id
1 'polypeptide(L)'
;MKKETYDVTGMSCAACSSRVEKAVAKQPGAQQVAVNLLKNSMVVEYDESQLSSAQIIAAVEKAGYGASLHAKPGSAPAAQTAETGGASAAQKAYSDMKKRLALSLIFTTPLFYLSMGHMMGWPLPACFLGMENAMTFAFTQFLLLLPIVYINRQYYIVGFKTLWQRSPNMDSLIALGSSAAIVYGIYAIYKIGIGFGQMDMDTVHTYMMELYFESAGTILTLITMGKTMEARAKGKTSDAITKLMDLAPKTATVERDGVESVIPVEEVQLGDVLIVKAGESVPVDGVVLEGTSSVDESALTGESIPVEKQAGDSVIGATINKSGYFKMRATKVGDDTALSQIVRLVDEATSSKAPIAKLADKVSGVFVPVVITIAVIATAAWLLTGHSVEFALSIGISVLVISCPCALGLATPTAIMVGTGRGAVNGILIKSAEALETTHSVNTVVLDKTGTITQGKPVVTDVVDGGIGRDKLLSVAASLEKLSEHPLSEAIVAEAEKESLTFLSVDKFEQIPGQGIRGEVEGQLCLAGNRRMMEANRIEKSDLLAQGEALAEDGKTPLYFALDGKLIGLIAVADIVKPTSAQAIAELSSMGIEVVMLTGDNARTAEAIRRQVGVDRVVAEVLPQDKEREIRRLQEGGKKVAMVGDGINDAPALARADVGIAIGAGTDVAIESADIVLMRSDLLDVSTAVQLSRAVIRNIKQNLFWAFFYNAIGIPIAAGVFYPAFQLKMNPMLGALAMSFSSVFVVSNALRLRWFKAKHTEAAPKTVSSPSDRGVEIASKEIMASNEKGETNMEKVISIEGMACMHCVNHVQQALSAVPGVKEAKVDLESKSATVSVDGSVTDAALKAAVDEAGYQAVSIR
;
A
#
# COMPACT_ATOMS: atom_id res chain seq x y z
N MET A 1 17.67 6.31 -13.20
CA MET A 1 17.33 5.71 -11.89
C MET A 1 17.13 4.24 -12.04
N LYS A 2 17.67 3.43 -11.13
CA LYS A 2 17.50 1.98 -11.14
C LYS A 2 16.91 1.55 -9.79
N LYS A 3 15.88 0.68 -9.83
CA LYS A 3 15.26 0.09 -8.65
C LYS A 3 15.62 -1.38 -8.61
N GLU A 4 16.32 -1.82 -7.57
CA GLU A 4 16.75 -3.21 -7.39
C GLU A 4 16.38 -3.74 -6.02
N THR A 5 16.09 -5.05 -5.97
CA THR A 5 15.81 -5.78 -4.73
C THR A 5 17.00 -6.66 -4.36
N TYR A 6 17.36 -6.66 -3.07
CA TYR A 6 18.44 -7.45 -2.51
C TYR A 6 17.91 -8.34 -1.39
N ASP A 7 18.39 -9.58 -1.33
CA ASP A 7 18.19 -10.45 -0.18
C ASP A 7 19.22 -10.09 0.90
N VAL A 8 18.73 -9.81 2.12
CA VAL A 8 19.60 -9.41 3.24
C VAL A 8 19.55 -10.46 4.34
N THR A 9 20.70 -11.00 4.72
CA THR A 9 20.80 -12.04 5.74
C THR A 9 21.35 -11.50 7.06
N GLY A 10 20.98 -12.12 8.19
CA GLY A 10 21.47 -11.77 9.52
C GLY A 10 20.65 -10.71 10.27
N MET A 11 19.56 -10.20 9.69
CA MET A 11 18.65 -9.28 10.41
C MET A 11 17.75 -10.05 11.37
N SER A 12 17.71 -9.64 12.64
CA SER A 12 16.90 -10.29 13.67
C SER A 12 15.88 -9.35 14.32
N CYS A 13 15.97 -8.04 14.11
CA CYS A 13 15.09 -7.06 14.76
C CYS A 13 15.01 -5.75 13.97
N ALA A 14 14.07 -4.87 14.34
CA ALA A 14 13.87 -3.56 13.73
C ALA A 14 15.12 -2.66 13.77
N ALA A 15 15.92 -2.73 14.83
CA ALA A 15 17.19 -1.99 14.91
C ALA A 15 18.20 -2.47 13.85
N CYS A 16 18.16 -3.76 13.48
CA CYS A 16 19.00 -4.32 12.43
C CYS A 16 18.59 -3.75 11.05
N SER A 17 17.29 -3.78 10.73
CA SER A 17 16.77 -3.24 9.46
C SER A 17 17.05 -1.75 9.32
N SER A 18 16.84 -0.96 10.38
CA SER A 18 17.15 0.47 10.40
C SER A 18 18.64 0.76 10.20
N ARG A 19 19.51 -0.11 10.68
CA ARG A 19 20.96 0.03 10.49
C ARG A 19 21.39 -0.24 9.05
N VAL A 20 20.88 -1.31 8.43
CA VAL A 20 21.11 -1.61 7.02
C VAL A 20 20.62 -0.45 6.16
N GLU A 21 19.42 0.03 6.40
CA GLU A 21 18.82 1.16 5.69
C GLU A 21 19.70 2.42 5.76
N LYS A 22 20.13 2.80 6.98
CA LYS A 22 21.02 3.95 7.18
C LYS A 22 22.40 3.77 6.54
N ALA A 23 22.92 2.56 6.48
CA ALA A 23 24.24 2.29 5.89
C ALA A 23 24.22 2.45 4.36
N VAL A 24 23.14 2.01 3.73
CA VAL A 24 22.96 2.15 2.27
C VAL A 24 22.51 3.56 1.90
N ALA A 25 21.58 4.18 2.65
CA ALA A 25 21.12 5.55 2.41
C ALA A 25 22.23 6.62 2.55
N LYS A 26 23.35 6.29 3.21
CA LYS A 26 24.54 7.18 3.27
C LYS A 26 25.43 7.12 2.03
N GLN A 27 25.20 6.16 1.13
CA GLN A 27 26.02 6.06 -0.07
C GLN A 27 25.63 7.17 -1.06
N PRO A 28 26.62 7.82 -1.71
CA PRO A 28 26.33 8.79 -2.77
C PRO A 28 25.53 8.10 -3.89
N GLY A 29 24.47 8.74 -4.37
CA GLY A 29 23.60 8.19 -5.41
C GLY A 29 22.43 7.33 -4.91
N ALA A 30 22.35 6.95 -3.62
CA ALA A 30 21.19 6.29 -3.05
C ALA A 30 20.08 7.32 -2.78
N GLN A 31 18.88 7.11 -3.37
CA GLN A 31 17.75 8.02 -3.19
C GLN A 31 16.72 7.46 -2.21
N GLN A 32 16.25 6.24 -2.46
CA GLN A 32 15.29 5.58 -1.59
C GLN A 32 15.79 4.20 -1.20
N VAL A 33 15.77 3.92 0.10
CA VAL A 33 16.15 2.61 0.64
C VAL A 33 15.04 2.14 1.56
N ALA A 34 14.47 0.98 1.29
CA ALA A 34 13.46 0.35 2.12
C ALA A 34 13.89 -1.06 2.49
N VAL A 35 14.04 -1.33 3.79
CA VAL A 35 14.45 -2.65 4.28
C VAL A 35 13.27 -3.34 4.94
N ASN A 36 12.92 -4.54 4.46
CA ASN A 36 11.85 -5.36 5.00
C ASN A 36 12.40 -6.49 5.88
N LEU A 37 12.15 -6.39 7.19
CA LEU A 37 12.60 -7.39 8.14
C LEU A 37 11.86 -8.74 8.00
N LEU A 38 10.60 -8.75 7.55
CA LEU A 38 9.82 -9.99 7.44
C LEU A 38 10.27 -10.85 6.26
N LYS A 39 10.56 -10.19 5.13
CA LYS A 39 11.03 -10.85 3.91
C LYS A 39 12.55 -11.05 3.88
N ASN A 40 13.28 -10.45 4.84
CA ASN A 40 14.74 -10.34 4.78
C ASN A 40 15.24 -9.75 3.45
N SER A 41 14.55 -8.73 2.95
CA SER A 41 14.85 -8.07 1.67
C SER A 41 15.05 -6.57 1.85
N MET A 42 15.71 -5.97 0.87
CA MET A 42 15.92 -4.53 0.78
C MET A 42 15.67 -4.07 -0.66
N VAL A 43 14.88 -3.04 -0.82
CA VAL A 43 14.68 -2.35 -2.12
C VAL A 43 15.48 -1.06 -2.09
N VAL A 44 16.28 -0.83 -3.12
CA VAL A 44 17.11 0.37 -3.26
C VAL A 44 16.82 1.01 -4.59
N GLU A 45 16.50 2.29 -4.57
CA GLU A 45 16.41 3.15 -5.73
C GLU A 45 17.64 4.06 -5.75
N TYR A 46 18.42 4.01 -6.83
CA TYR A 46 19.71 4.66 -6.90
C TYR A 46 20.08 5.10 -8.31
N ASP A 47 21.02 6.04 -8.37
CA ASP A 47 21.61 6.51 -9.61
C ASP A 47 22.77 5.57 -10.00
N GLU A 48 22.60 4.84 -11.10
CA GLU A 48 23.57 3.86 -11.60
C GLU A 48 24.92 4.51 -12.02
N SER A 49 24.93 5.81 -12.31
CA SER A 49 26.16 6.55 -12.62
C SER A 49 27.03 6.84 -11.39
N GLN A 50 26.45 6.83 -10.17
CA GLN A 50 27.14 7.18 -8.93
C GLN A 50 27.28 5.99 -7.97
N LEU A 51 26.42 4.99 -8.04
CA LEU A 51 26.37 3.87 -7.10
C LEU A 51 26.14 2.56 -7.86
N SER A 52 26.95 1.56 -7.59
CA SER A 52 26.83 0.23 -8.18
C SER A 52 26.25 -0.78 -7.19
N SER A 53 25.62 -1.87 -7.71
CA SER A 53 25.10 -2.98 -6.92
C SER A 53 26.16 -3.60 -5.98
N ALA A 54 27.41 -3.70 -6.43
CA ALA A 54 28.52 -4.19 -5.62
C ALA A 54 28.85 -3.28 -4.42
N GLN A 55 28.74 -1.96 -4.60
CA GLN A 55 28.95 -1.00 -3.49
C GLN A 55 27.80 -1.04 -2.49
N ILE A 56 26.57 -1.28 -2.94
CA ILE A 56 25.41 -1.49 -2.08
C ILE A 56 25.62 -2.73 -1.20
N ILE A 57 26.01 -3.86 -1.81
CA ILE A 57 26.33 -5.10 -1.08
C ILE A 57 27.44 -4.86 -0.06
N ALA A 58 28.54 -4.21 -0.46
CA ALA A 58 29.66 -3.90 0.43
C ALA A 58 29.25 -2.98 1.61
N ALA A 59 28.33 -2.03 1.39
CA ALA A 59 27.80 -1.18 2.46
C ALA A 59 27.00 -1.98 3.49
N VAL A 60 26.21 -2.97 3.05
CA VAL A 60 25.47 -3.88 3.93
C VAL A 60 26.43 -4.80 4.70
N GLU A 61 27.45 -5.35 4.04
CA GLU A 61 28.47 -6.18 4.69
C GLU A 61 29.27 -5.40 5.73
N LYS A 62 29.65 -4.16 5.43
CA LYS A 62 30.31 -3.25 6.39
C LYS A 62 29.42 -2.94 7.60
N ALA A 63 28.09 -2.90 7.40
CA ALA A 63 27.12 -2.77 8.50
C ALA A 63 26.99 -4.05 9.35
N GLY A 64 27.55 -5.18 8.88
CA GLY A 64 27.62 -6.45 9.62
C GLY A 64 26.59 -7.49 9.19
N TYR A 65 25.94 -7.31 8.05
CA TYR A 65 24.92 -8.19 7.48
C TYR A 65 25.37 -8.72 6.12
N GLY A 66 24.77 -9.81 5.63
CA GLY A 66 25.01 -10.29 4.27
C GLY A 66 23.99 -9.69 3.30
N ALA A 67 24.39 -9.45 2.06
CA ALA A 67 23.47 -9.07 0.98
C ALA A 67 23.81 -9.77 -0.33
N SER A 68 22.78 -10.09 -1.12
CA SER A 68 22.90 -10.60 -2.48
C SER A 68 21.78 -10.01 -3.34
N LEU A 69 22.04 -9.85 -4.64
CA LEU A 69 21.00 -9.39 -5.57
C LEU A 69 19.90 -10.46 -5.65
N HIS A 70 18.65 -10.04 -5.56
CA HIS A 70 17.51 -10.94 -5.71
C HIS A 70 17.41 -11.42 -7.15
N ALA A 71 17.48 -12.76 -7.38
CA ALA A 71 17.42 -13.33 -8.72
C ALA A 71 16.03 -13.17 -9.32
N LYS A 72 15.93 -12.55 -10.51
CA LYS A 72 14.68 -12.52 -11.26
C LYS A 72 14.32 -13.93 -11.71
N PRO A 73 13.06 -14.36 -11.60
CA PRO A 73 12.59 -15.60 -12.22
C PRO A 73 12.81 -15.50 -13.74
N GLY A 74 13.63 -16.36 -14.32
CA GLY A 74 13.82 -16.43 -15.77
C GLY A 74 15.25 -16.29 -16.31
N SER A 75 16.28 -16.07 -15.49
CA SER A 75 17.65 -15.85 -15.97
C SER A 75 18.71 -16.87 -15.49
N ALA A 76 18.38 -18.15 -15.37
CA ALA A 76 19.38 -19.19 -15.11
C ALA A 76 19.12 -20.43 -15.98
N PRO A 77 20.16 -21.12 -16.51
CA PRO A 77 19.98 -22.34 -17.26
C PRO A 77 19.45 -23.47 -16.35
N ALA A 78 18.49 -24.19 -16.87
CA ALA A 78 17.80 -25.30 -16.24
C ALA A 78 18.77 -26.36 -15.71
N ALA A 79 19.09 -26.31 -14.43
CA ALA A 79 19.47 -27.45 -13.62
C ALA A 79 19.49 -27.10 -12.13
N GLN A 80 18.55 -27.70 -11.40
CA GLN A 80 18.42 -27.77 -9.95
C GLN A 80 17.67 -26.64 -9.22
N THR A 81 16.42 -27.02 -8.82
CA THR A 81 15.62 -26.49 -7.70
C THR A 81 15.10 -25.06 -7.85
N ALA A 82 14.12 -24.85 -8.72
CA ALA A 82 13.14 -23.78 -8.57
C ALA A 82 12.06 -24.21 -7.56
N GLU A 83 12.40 -24.29 -6.28
CA GLU A 83 11.43 -24.24 -5.20
C GLU A 83 11.24 -22.77 -4.81
N THR A 84 10.03 -22.28 -5.04
CA THR A 84 9.43 -21.02 -4.57
C THR A 84 10.21 -20.30 -3.46
N GLY A 85 11.02 -19.28 -3.81
CA GLY A 85 12.09 -18.78 -2.97
C GLY A 85 11.69 -18.14 -1.62
N GLY A 86 10.52 -17.54 -1.48
CA GLY A 86 10.12 -16.83 -0.25
C GLY A 86 9.42 -17.71 0.78
N ALA A 87 8.47 -18.54 0.37
CA ALA A 87 7.74 -19.44 1.27
C ALA A 87 8.66 -20.58 1.77
N SER A 88 9.53 -21.08 0.92
CA SER A 88 10.56 -22.07 1.25
C SER A 88 11.57 -21.54 2.27
N ALA A 89 12.03 -20.30 2.15
CA ALA A 89 12.96 -19.67 3.09
C ALA A 89 12.35 -19.48 4.49
N ALA A 90 11.09 -19.01 4.58
CA ALA A 90 10.39 -18.86 5.85
C ALA A 90 10.12 -20.22 6.53
N GLN A 91 9.75 -21.23 5.75
CA GLN A 91 9.54 -22.60 6.22
C GLN A 91 10.84 -23.23 6.73
N LYS A 92 11.94 -23.02 6.03
CA LYS A 92 13.28 -23.46 6.43
C LYS A 92 13.72 -22.79 7.72
N ALA A 93 13.57 -21.46 7.81
CA ALA A 93 13.89 -20.70 9.02
C ALA A 93 13.08 -21.20 10.23
N TYR A 94 11.78 -21.48 10.06
CA TYR A 94 10.92 -22.05 11.11
C TYR A 94 11.41 -23.46 11.51
N SER A 95 11.74 -24.32 10.54
CA SER A 95 12.24 -25.67 10.80
C SER A 95 13.56 -25.64 11.60
N ASP A 96 14.49 -24.76 11.23
CA ASP A 96 15.78 -24.62 11.91
C ASP A 96 15.61 -24.08 13.34
N MET A 97 14.73 -23.09 13.54
CA MET A 97 14.39 -22.57 14.87
C MET A 97 13.72 -23.62 15.74
N LYS A 98 12.82 -24.45 15.16
CA LYS A 98 12.17 -25.56 15.85
C LYS A 98 13.17 -26.60 16.31
N LYS A 99 14.16 -26.96 15.46
CA LYS A 99 15.25 -27.87 15.85
C LYS A 99 16.09 -27.29 16.98
N ARG A 100 16.49 -26.04 16.90
CA ARG A 100 17.24 -25.34 17.96
C ARG A 100 16.47 -25.33 19.29
N LEU A 101 15.18 -25.04 19.26
CA LEU A 101 14.33 -25.04 20.45
C LEU A 101 14.24 -26.44 21.05
N ALA A 102 13.98 -27.48 20.25
CA ALA A 102 13.90 -28.84 20.73
C ALA A 102 15.20 -29.30 21.42
N LEU A 103 16.35 -29.03 20.78
CA LEU A 103 17.66 -29.33 21.35
C LEU A 103 17.93 -28.53 22.64
N SER A 104 17.56 -27.24 22.69
CA SER A 104 17.70 -26.42 23.90
C SER A 104 16.85 -26.98 25.04
N LEU A 105 15.60 -27.41 24.78
CA LEU A 105 14.71 -27.98 25.79
C LEU A 105 15.24 -29.29 26.38
N ILE A 106 15.90 -30.14 25.57
CA ILE A 106 16.50 -31.41 26.06
C ILE A 106 17.49 -31.14 27.20
N PHE A 107 18.28 -30.07 27.12
CA PHE A 107 19.28 -29.74 28.13
C PHE A 107 18.73 -28.78 29.20
N THR A 108 17.82 -27.89 28.86
CA THR A 108 17.25 -26.94 29.83
C THR A 108 16.31 -27.62 30.82
N THR A 109 15.56 -28.65 30.40
CA THR A 109 14.64 -29.36 31.30
C THR A 109 15.38 -30.04 32.44
N PRO A 110 16.43 -30.86 32.24
CA PRO A 110 17.20 -31.42 33.36
C PRO A 110 17.95 -30.35 34.18
N LEU A 111 18.47 -29.29 33.56
CA LEU A 111 19.08 -28.17 34.23
C LEU A 111 18.09 -27.50 35.20
N PHE A 112 16.89 -27.21 34.74
CA PHE A 112 15.82 -26.59 35.53
C PHE A 112 15.34 -27.54 36.63
N TYR A 113 15.16 -28.84 36.31
CA TYR A 113 14.77 -29.84 37.30
C TYR A 113 15.81 -29.99 38.44
N LEU A 114 17.10 -29.96 38.09
CA LEU A 114 18.16 -30.06 39.08
C LEU A 114 18.20 -28.82 40.00
N SER A 115 18.13 -27.59 39.42
CA SER A 115 18.17 -26.34 40.19
C SER A 115 16.91 -26.15 41.05
N MET A 116 15.71 -26.21 40.42
CA MET A 116 14.45 -26.00 41.14
C MET A 116 14.10 -27.17 42.06
N GLY A 117 14.46 -28.40 41.68
CA GLY A 117 14.23 -29.59 42.50
C GLY A 117 14.92 -29.50 43.86
N HIS A 118 16.12 -28.96 43.92
CA HIS A 118 16.83 -28.71 45.16
C HIS A 118 16.09 -27.70 46.05
N MET A 119 15.57 -26.60 45.45
CA MET A 119 14.85 -25.56 46.18
C MET A 119 13.47 -26.01 46.66
N MET A 120 12.77 -26.83 45.85
CA MET A 120 11.38 -27.23 46.08
C MET A 120 11.24 -28.62 46.71
N GLY A 121 12.36 -29.28 47.04
CA GLY A 121 12.37 -30.60 47.67
C GLY A 121 11.89 -31.73 46.73
N TRP A 122 12.06 -31.60 45.43
CA TRP A 122 11.76 -32.67 44.47
C TRP A 122 12.71 -33.83 44.61
N PRO A 123 12.34 -35.05 44.23
CA PRO A 123 13.24 -36.21 44.33
C PRO A 123 14.43 -36.03 43.43
N LEU A 124 15.61 -35.85 44.03
CA LEU A 124 16.91 -35.78 43.35
C LEU A 124 17.77 -36.97 43.72
N PRO A 125 18.68 -37.42 42.84
CA PRO A 125 19.71 -38.39 43.19
C PRO A 125 20.56 -37.92 44.35
N ALA A 126 20.94 -38.85 45.26
CA ALA A 126 21.68 -38.53 46.50
C ALA A 126 23.02 -37.77 46.21
N CYS A 127 23.64 -37.96 45.06
CA CYS A 127 24.86 -37.27 44.66
C CYS A 127 24.70 -35.74 44.45
N PHE A 128 23.45 -35.23 44.47
CA PHE A 128 23.14 -33.79 44.33
C PHE A 128 22.53 -33.21 45.62
N LEU A 129 22.35 -34.03 46.66
CA LEU A 129 21.78 -33.61 47.92
C LEU A 129 22.92 -33.44 48.97
N GLY A 130 22.74 -32.50 49.87
CA GLY A 130 23.70 -32.19 50.94
C GLY A 130 24.79 -31.19 50.50
N MET A 131 25.33 -30.50 51.48
CA MET A 131 26.38 -29.50 51.25
C MET A 131 27.70 -30.11 50.76
N GLU A 132 28.00 -31.35 51.18
CA GLU A 132 29.14 -32.13 50.71
C GLU A 132 29.15 -32.36 49.21
N ASN A 133 28.01 -32.34 48.55
CA ASN A 133 27.85 -32.52 47.11
C ASN A 133 27.71 -31.20 46.35
N ALA A 134 27.86 -30.04 46.99
CA ALA A 134 27.66 -28.73 46.40
C ALA A 134 28.51 -28.50 45.16
N MET A 135 29.74 -28.99 45.09
CA MET A 135 30.60 -28.89 43.90
C MET A 135 30.08 -29.72 42.74
N THR A 136 29.63 -30.95 43.01
CA THR A 136 29.04 -31.86 42.01
C THR A 136 27.75 -31.27 41.45
N PHE A 137 26.94 -30.70 42.31
CA PHE A 137 25.69 -30.02 41.95
C PHE A 137 25.95 -28.80 41.06
N ALA A 138 26.89 -27.91 41.44
CA ALA A 138 27.20 -26.69 40.68
C ALA A 138 27.85 -27.02 39.32
N PHE A 139 28.84 -27.95 39.34
CA PHE A 139 29.54 -28.32 38.11
C PHE A 139 28.62 -29.04 37.09
N THR A 140 27.69 -29.87 37.58
CA THR A 140 26.71 -30.53 36.69
C THR A 140 25.78 -29.53 36.01
N GLN A 141 25.33 -28.48 36.74
CA GLN A 141 24.56 -27.40 36.15
C GLN A 141 25.35 -26.66 35.06
N PHE A 142 26.63 -26.38 35.32
CA PHE A 142 27.51 -25.75 34.33
C PHE A 142 27.67 -26.62 33.08
N LEU A 143 27.89 -27.95 33.24
CA LEU A 143 28.02 -28.88 32.11
C LEU A 143 26.72 -28.97 31.29
N LEU A 144 25.56 -28.96 31.93
CA LEU A 144 24.25 -28.94 31.25
C LEU A 144 24.01 -27.63 30.50
N LEU A 145 24.55 -26.51 30.97
CA LEU A 145 24.45 -25.21 30.33
C LEU A 145 25.26 -25.10 29.02
N LEU A 146 26.44 -25.73 28.96
CA LEU A 146 27.36 -25.59 27.82
C LEU A 146 26.70 -25.94 26.44
N PRO A 147 25.98 -27.07 26.29
CA PRO A 147 25.24 -27.35 25.05
C PRO A 147 24.23 -26.27 24.70
N ILE A 148 23.51 -25.72 25.68
CA ILE A 148 22.51 -24.66 25.46
C ILE A 148 23.17 -23.41 24.88
N VAL A 149 24.31 -23.02 25.45
CA VAL A 149 25.11 -21.88 24.96
C VAL A 149 25.63 -22.14 23.55
N TYR A 150 26.13 -23.35 23.26
CA TYR A 150 26.62 -23.70 21.94
C TYR A 150 25.53 -23.70 20.88
N ILE A 151 24.36 -24.29 21.17
CA ILE A 151 23.18 -24.29 20.28
C ILE A 151 22.76 -22.85 19.99
N ASN A 152 22.82 -21.96 20.97
CA ASN A 152 22.39 -20.58 20.92
C ASN A 152 23.54 -19.56 20.70
N ARG A 153 24.72 -20.02 20.30
CA ARG A 153 25.93 -19.16 20.12
C ARG A 153 25.74 -17.95 19.23
N GLN A 154 24.75 -18.01 18.32
CA GLN A 154 24.43 -16.91 17.43
C GLN A 154 24.10 -15.63 18.19
N TYR A 155 23.40 -15.73 19.34
CA TYR A 155 23.07 -14.56 20.16
C TYR A 155 24.31 -13.86 20.68
N TYR A 156 25.34 -14.61 21.05
CA TYR A 156 26.61 -14.04 21.53
C TYR A 156 27.42 -13.43 20.38
N ILE A 157 27.55 -14.15 19.26
CA ILE A 157 28.31 -13.67 18.10
C ILE A 157 27.74 -12.37 17.58
N VAL A 158 26.43 -12.32 17.33
CA VAL A 158 25.76 -11.13 16.82
C VAL A 158 25.69 -10.04 17.89
N GLY A 159 25.32 -10.41 19.12
CA GLY A 159 25.16 -9.46 20.23
C GLY A 159 26.41 -8.70 20.58
N PHE A 160 27.56 -9.39 20.75
CA PHE A 160 28.82 -8.73 21.04
C PHE A 160 29.39 -7.98 19.83
N LYS A 161 29.23 -8.49 18.61
CA LYS A 161 29.63 -7.78 17.38
C LYS A 161 28.92 -6.44 17.27
N THR A 162 27.60 -6.41 17.45
CA THR A 162 26.81 -5.17 17.35
C THR A 162 27.08 -4.21 18.52
N LEU A 163 27.36 -4.73 19.71
CA LEU A 163 27.78 -3.94 20.85
C LEU A 163 29.12 -3.24 20.59
N TRP A 164 30.12 -3.97 20.09
CA TRP A 164 31.43 -3.43 19.71
C TRP A 164 31.30 -2.34 18.64
N GLN A 165 30.37 -2.52 17.70
CA GLN A 165 30.08 -1.54 16.65
C GLN A 165 29.24 -0.35 17.12
N ARG A 166 29.08 -0.15 18.46
CA ARG A 166 28.28 0.94 19.09
C ARG A 166 26.83 1.02 18.59
N SER A 167 26.26 -0.13 18.26
CA SER A 167 24.88 -0.24 17.76
C SER A 167 24.22 -1.48 18.38
N PRO A 168 24.08 -1.48 19.72
CA PRO A 168 23.53 -2.62 20.43
C PRO A 168 22.09 -2.92 19.95
N ASN A 169 21.80 -4.20 19.85
CA ASN A 169 20.50 -4.72 19.45
C ASN A 169 19.93 -5.67 20.52
N MET A 170 18.84 -6.34 20.23
CA MET A 170 18.22 -7.32 21.09
C MET A 170 19.20 -8.45 21.49
N ASP A 171 19.98 -8.96 20.52
CA ASP A 171 20.93 -10.04 20.78
C ASP A 171 22.06 -9.57 21.74
N SER A 172 22.36 -8.25 21.76
CA SER A 172 23.30 -7.66 22.73
C SER A 172 22.77 -7.72 24.15
N LEU A 173 21.46 -7.47 24.36
CA LEU A 173 20.87 -7.57 25.71
C LEU A 173 20.89 -9.01 26.22
N ILE A 174 20.58 -9.96 25.34
CA ILE A 174 20.60 -11.41 25.63
C ILE A 174 22.03 -11.84 25.99
N ALA A 175 22.98 -11.46 25.13
CA ALA A 175 24.38 -11.81 25.32
C ALA A 175 24.94 -11.25 26.64
N LEU A 176 24.65 -9.98 26.96
CA LEU A 176 25.10 -9.35 28.23
C LEU A 176 24.45 -10.02 29.45
N GLY A 177 23.11 -10.19 29.44
CA GLY A 177 22.39 -10.77 30.56
C GLY A 177 22.80 -12.22 30.86
N SER A 178 22.83 -13.06 29.82
CA SER A 178 23.22 -14.47 29.99
C SER A 178 24.72 -14.63 30.31
N SER A 179 25.59 -13.79 29.72
CA SER A 179 27.04 -13.84 30.07
C SER A 179 27.29 -13.41 31.52
N ALA A 180 26.57 -12.40 32.01
CA ALA A 180 26.67 -11.98 33.41
C ALA A 180 26.26 -13.10 34.36
N ALA A 181 25.18 -13.83 34.07
CA ALA A 181 24.75 -14.99 34.83
C ALA A 181 25.77 -16.15 34.79
N ILE A 182 26.39 -16.41 33.63
CA ILE A 182 27.41 -17.46 33.45
C ILE A 182 28.69 -17.09 34.24
N VAL A 183 29.17 -15.86 34.10
CA VAL A 183 30.38 -15.39 34.79
C VAL A 183 30.20 -15.45 36.31
N TYR A 184 29.01 -15.02 36.77
CA TYR A 184 28.70 -15.12 38.19
C TYR A 184 28.62 -16.57 38.69
N GLY A 185 28.00 -17.48 37.93
CA GLY A 185 27.93 -18.90 38.28
C GLY A 185 29.31 -19.55 38.36
N ILE A 186 30.24 -19.17 37.46
CA ILE A 186 31.64 -19.60 37.56
C ILE A 186 32.31 -19.05 38.81
N TYR A 187 32.08 -17.76 39.13
CA TYR A 187 32.58 -17.18 40.38
C TYR A 187 32.03 -17.93 41.62
N ALA A 188 30.75 -18.28 41.61
CA ALA A 188 30.13 -19.07 42.68
C ALA A 188 30.78 -20.44 42.84
N ILE A 189 31.11 -21.15 41.75
CA ILE A 189 31.89 -22.42 41.82
C ILE A 189 33.23 -22.20 42.53
N TYR A 190 33.97 -21.14 42.18
CA TYR A 190 35.22 -20.82 42.88
C TYR A 190 35.02 -20.55 44.38
N LYS A 191 33.95 -19.83 44.77
CA LYS A 191 33.63 -19.55 46.16
C LYS A 191 33.25 -20.82 46.92
N ILE A 192 32.49 -21.73 46.32
CA ILE A 192 32.18 -23.05 46.90
C ILE A 192 33.48 -23.82 47.17
N GLY A 193 34.42 -23.84 46.19
CA GLY A 193 35.72 -24.49 46.38
C GLY A 193 36.57 -23.87 47.51
N ILE A 194 36.60 -22.55 47.64
CA ILE A 194 37.30 -21.84 48.72
C ILE A 194 36.62 -22.15 50.05
N GLY A 195 35.29 -22.13 50.14
CA GLY A 195 34.50 -22.46 51.32
C GLY A 195 34.83 -23.87 51.84
N PHE A 196 34.94 -24.85 50.95
CA PHE A 196 35.39 -26.20 51.33
C PHE A 196 36.81 -26.19 51.86
N GLY A 197 37.73 -25.45 51.21
CA GLY A 197 39.12 -25.36 51.66
C GLY A 197 39.28 -24.67 53.02
N GLN A 198 38.38 -23.79 53.43
CA GLN A 198 38.34 -23.04 54.64
C GLN A 198 37.42 -23.64 55.73
N MET A 199 36.71 -24.72 55.43
CA MET A 199 35.64 -25.30 56.23
C MET A 199 34.48 -24.35 56.57
N ASP A 200 34.27 -23.32 55.73
CA ASP A 200 33.20 -22.36 55.84
C ASP A 200 31.97 -22.85 55.10
N MET A 201 31.11 -23.59 55.79
CA MET A 201 29.92 -24.21 55.24
C MET A 201 28.82 -23.17 54.97
N ASP A 202 28.82 -22.02 55.59
CA ASP A 202 27.88 -20.92 55.34
C ASP A 202 28.16 -20.30 53.95
N THR A 203 29.41 -20.09 53.60
CA THR A 203 29.85 -19.69 52.28
C THR A 203 29.44 -20.74 51.20
N VAL A 204 29.69 -22.05 51.49
CA VAL A 204 29.28 -23.12 50.59
C VAL A 204 27.78 -23.09 50.34
N HIS A 205 26.97 -22.98 51.42
CA HIS A 205 25.49 -22.95 51.30
C HIS A 205 25.00 -21.76 50.51
N THR A 206 25.51 -20.55 50.78
CA THR A 206 25.12 -19.32 50.12
C THR A 206 25.34 -19.42 48.61
N TYR A 207 26.55 -19.77 48.17
CA TYR A 207 26.87 -19.83 46.75
C TYR A 207 26.31 -21.06 46.01
N MET A 208 25.96 -22.15 46.72
CA MET A 208 25.25 -23.29 46.16
C MET A 208 23.79 -22.90 45.78
N MET A 209 23.17 -22.03 46.57
CA MET A 209 21.81 -21.55 46.30
C MET A 209 21.74 -20.48 45.22
N GLU A 210 22.83 -19.82 44.86
CA GLU A 210 22.87 -18.66 43.96
C GLU A 210 23.74 -18.88 42.71
N LEU A 211 23.55 -20.01 42.02
CA LEU A 211 24.38 -20.39 40.85
C LEU A 211 24.04 -19.66 39.53
N TYR A 212 22.79 -19.30 39.32
CA TYR A 212 22.21 -18.62 38.10
C TYR A 212 22.46 -19.32 36.75
N PHE A 213 23.01 -20.55 36.69
CA PHE A 213 23.16 -21.31 35.45
C PHE A 213 21.83 -21.68 34.82
N GLU A 214 20.85 -22.06 35.65
CA GLU A 214 19.49 -22.33 35.19
C GLU A 214 18.84 -21.07 34.61
N SER A 215 19.11 -19.89 35.17
CA SER A 215 18.62 -18.62 34.68
C SER A 215 19.18 -18.33 33.30
N ALA A 216 20.49 -18.49 33.09
CA ALA A 216 21.11 -18.32 31.78
C ALA A 216 20.52 -19.30 30.73
N GLY A 217 20.40 -20.60 31.07
CA GLY A 217 19.84 -21.63 30.18
C GLY A 217 18.37 -21.37 29.84
N THR A 218 17.58 -21.02 30.87
CA THR A 218 16.15 -20.74 30.69
C THR A 218 15.92 -19.47 29.86
N ILE A 219 16.67 -18.39 30.08
CA ILE A 219 16.60 -17.15 29.27
C ILE A 219 16.86 -17.49 27.80
N LEU A 220 17.95 -18.21 27.48
CA LEU A 220 18.28 -18.58 26.08
C LEU A 220 17.18 -19.43 25.43
N THR A 221 16.61 -20.38 26.19
CA THR A 221 15.58 -21.29 25.70
C THR A 221 14.23 -20.60 25.51
N LEU A 222 13.78 -19.77 26.47
CA LEU A 222 12.54 -19.00 26.36
C LEU A 222 12.61 -17.98 25.21
N ILE A 223 13.74 -17.32 25.04
CA ILE A 223 13.94 -16.42 23.89
C ILE A 223 13.89 -17.18 22.56
N THR A 224 14.53 -18.37 22.51
CA THR A 224 14.48 -19.22 21.32
C THR A 224 13.06 -19.73 21.07
N MET A 225 12.27 -20.00 22.10
CA MET A 225 10.85 -20.31 22.00
C MET A 225 10.07 -19.12 21.41
N GLY A 226 10.27 -17.91 21.92
CA GLY A 226 9.64 -16.70 21.40
C GLY A 226 9.97 -16.48 19.92
N LYS A 227 11.25 -16.60 19.53
CA LYS A 227 11.69 -16.50 18.11
C LYS A 227 11.13 -17.62 17.23
N THR A 228 10.93 -18.83 17.76
CA THR A 228 10.29 -19.95 17.03
C THR A 228 8.82 -19.64 16.76
N MET A 229 8.10 -19.11 17.75
CA MET A 229 6.71 -18.68 17.57
C MET A 229 6.60 -17.50 16.58
N GLU A 230 7.53 -16.57 16.62
CA GLU A 230 7.67 -15.48 15.66
C GLU A 230 7.87 -16.00 14.23
N ALA A 231 8.80 -16.94 14.02
CA ALA A 231 9.07 -17.54 12.71
C ALA A 231 7.84 -18.28 12.17
N ARG A 232 7.11 -19.01 13.04
CA ARG A 232 5.84 -19.66 12.69
C ARG A 232 4.77 -18.67 12.25
N ALA A 233 4.69 -17.55 12.94
CA ALA A 233 3.71 -16.52 12.67
C ALA A 233 4.03 -15.78 11.35
N LYS A 234 5.32 -15.49 11.10
CA LYS A 234 5.78 -14.94 9.82
C LYS A 234 5.41 -15.84 8.64
N GLY A 235 5.60 -17.16 8.76
CA GLY A 235 5.19 -18.12 7.74
C GLY A 235 3.69 -18.05 7.44
N LYS A 236 2.85 -18.01 8.48
CA LYS A 236 1.38 -17.90 8.30
C LYS A 236 0.92 -16.57 7.69
N THR A 237 1.68 -15.50 7.84
CA THR A 237 1.32 -14.20 7.27
C THR A 237 1.52 -14.18 5.74
N SER A 238 2.48 -14.93 5.22
CA SER A 238 2.75 -15.10 3.79
C SER A 238 1.71 -15.97 3.06
N ASP A 239 0.90 -16.76 3.80
CA ASP A 239 -0.09 -17.70 3.22
C ASP A 239 -1.12 -17.00 2.30
N ALA A 240 -1.42 -15.72 2.51
CA ALA A 240 -2.39 -15.00 1.69
C ALA A 240 -1.86 -14.75 0.26
N ILE A 241 -0.58 -14.39 0.14
CA ILE A 241 0.08 -14.19 -1.16
C ILE A 241 0.26 -15.53 -1.86
N THR A 242 0.71 -16.56 -1.11
CA THR A 242 0.86 -17.91 -1.65
C THR A 242 -0.46 -18.46 -2.19
N LYS A 243 -1.57 -18.22 -1.50
CA LYS A 243 -2.90 -18.64 -1.97
C LYS A 243 -3.32 -17.95 -3.26
N LEU A 244 -2.95 -16.68 -3.47
CA LEU A 244 -3.21 -16.01 -4.75
C LEU A 244 -2.36 -16.62 -5.87
N MET A 245 -1.10 -16.93 -5.60
CA MET A 245 -0.23 -17.61 -6.57
C MET A 245 -0.69 -19.03 -6.90
N ASP A 246 -1.26 -19.75 -5.92
CA ASP A 246 -1.80 -21.11 -6.11
C ASP A 246 -3.10 -21.16 -6.95
N LEU A 247 -3.70 -20.01 -7.28
CA LEU A 247 -4.87 -19.93 -8.18
C LEU A 247 -4.49 -20.20 -9.65
N ALA A 248 -3.27 -19.86 -10.06
CA ALA A 248 -2.81 -20.09 -11.41
C ALA A 248 -2.66 -21.60 -11.68
N PRO A 249 -3.19 -22.12 -12.80
CA PRO A 249 -2.93 -23.50 -13.20
C PRO A 249 -1.47 -23.67 -13.58
N LYS A 250 -0.92 -24.86 -13.39
CA LYS A 250 0.48 -25.16 -13.73
C LYS A 250 0.68 -25.54 -15.20
N THR A 251 -0.38 -25.92 -15.89
CA THR A 251 -0.37 -26.37 -17.29
C THR A 251 -1.49 -25.71 -18.07
N ALA A 252 -1.28 -25.58 -19.37
CA ALA A 252 -2.25 -25.06 -20.31
C ALA A 252 -2.41 -26.03 -21.50
N THR A 253 -3.62 -26.17 -22.03
CA THR A 253 -3.87 -26.90 -23.28
C THR A 253 -3.79 -25.90 -24.45
N VAL A 254 -2.78 -26.02 -25.28
CA VAL A 254 -2.52 -25.14 -26.43
C VAL A 254 -2.80 -25.89 -27.73
N GLU A 255 -3.45 -25.23 -28.67
CA GLU A 255 -3.63 -25.68 -30.05
C GLU A 255 -2.64 -24.93 -30.93
N ARG A 256 -1.65 -25.63 -31.48
CA ARG A 256 -0.70 -25.11 -32.46
C ARG A 256 -0.78 -25.97 -33.72
N ASP A 257 -0.98 -25.36 -34.88
CA ASP A 257 -1.11 -26.05 -36.18
C ASP A 257 -2.21 -27.15 -36.20
N GLY A 258 -3.30 -26.94 -35.43
CA GLY A 258 -4.40 -27.91 -35.35
C GLY A 258 -4.12 -29.13 -34.44
N VAL A 259 -3.03 -29.12 -33.69
CA VAL A 259 -2.66 -30.17 -32.72
C VAL A 259 -2.78 -29.64 -31.29
N GLU A 260 -3.59 -30.32 -30.48
CA GLU A 260 -3.67 -30.03 -29.04
C GLU A 260 -2.48 -30.63 -28.32
N SER A 261 -1.84 -29.81 -27.47
CA SER A 261 -0.75 -30.23 -26.58
C SER A 261 -0.88 -29.58 -25.21
N VAL A 262 -0.52 -30.32 -24.16
CA VAL A 262 -0.47 -29.79 -22.78
C VAL A 262 0.96 -29.35 -22.49
N ILE A 263 1.14 -28.08 -22.20
CA ILE A 263 2.43 -27.46 -21.89
C ILE A 263 2.41 -26.79 -20.51
N PRO A 264 3.57 -26.56 -19.87
CA PRO A 264 3.68 -25.69 -18.72
C PRO A 264 3.16 -24.27 -19.04
N VAL A 265 2.47 -23.63 -18.10
CA VAL A 265 1.89 -22.29 -18.34
C VAL A 265 2.96 -21.25 -18.66
N GLU A 266 4.18 -21.44 -18.14
CA GLU A 266 5.34 -20.57 -18.41
C GLU A 266 5.83 -20.62 -19.88
N GLU A 267 5.42 -21.65 -20.65
CA GLU A 267 5.79 -21.83 -22.07
C GLU A 267 4.72 -21.28 -23.04
N VAL A 268 3.60 -20.76 -22.50
CA VAL A 268 2.55 -20.11 -23.31
C VAL A 268 3.08 -18.79 -23.87
N GLN A 269 2.87 -18.58 -25.17
CA GLN A 269 3.30 -17.37 -25.87
C GLN A 269 2.13 -16.46 -26.20
N LEU A 270 2.42 -15.18 -26.39
CA LEU A 270 1.44 -14.19 -26.81
C LEU A 270 0.89 -14.60 -28.19
N GLY A 271 -0.46 -14.68 -28.30
CA GLY A 271 -1.13 -15.10 -29.52
C GLY A 271 -1.47 -16.59 -29.61
N ASP A 272 -0.98 -17.43 -28.70
CA ASP A 272 -1.34 -18.86 -28.64
C ASP A 272 -2.85 -19.03 -28.48
N VAL A 273 -3.39 -20.05 -29.14
CA VAL A 273 -4.79 -20.46 -28.97
C VAL A 273 -4.86 -21.50 -27.87
N LEU A 274 -5.62 -21.21 -26.84
CA LEU A 274 -5.77 -22.05 -25.65
C LEU A 274 -7.19 -22.60 -25.57
N ILE A 275 -7.31 -23.84 -25.13
CA ILE A 275 -8.59 -24.54 -24.93
C ILE A 275 -8.83 -24.65 -23.43
N VAL A 276 -9.99 -24.15 -22.96
CA VAL A 276 -10.38 -24.18 -21.55
C VAL A 276 -11.70 -24.94 -21.42
N LYS A 277 -11.64 -26.09 -20.77
CA LYS A 277 -12.81 -26.99 -20.57
C LYS A 277 -13.52 -26.68 -19.25
N ALA A 278 -14.75 -27.15 -19.11
CA ALA A 278 -15.50 -26.99 -17.87
C ALA A 278 -14.74 -27.56 -16.66
N GLY A 279 -14.63 -26.79 -15.59
CA GLY A 279 -13.89 -27.13 -14.37
C GLY A 279 -12.40 -26.75 -14.41
N GLU A 280 -11.87 -26.32 -15.54
CA GLU A 280 -10.48 -25.87 -15.64
C GLU A 280 -10.33 -24.40 -15.31
N SER A 281 -9.14 -24.02 -14.81
CA SER A 281 -8.77 -22.63 -14.64
C SER A 281 -8.23 -22.07 -15.95
N VAL A 282 -8.57 -20.82 -16.24
CA VAL A 282 -8.03 -20.06 -17.39
C VAL A 282 -6.53 -19.86 -17.17
N PRO A 283 -5.65 -20.27 -18.12
CA PRO A 283 -4.21 -20.27 -17.87
C PRO A 283 -3.57 -18.89 -17.83
N VAL A 284 -3.96 -18.01 -18.74
CA VAL A 284 -3.42 -16.64 -18.92
C VAL A 284 -4.55 -15.71 -19.33
N ASP A 285 -4.30 -14.40 -19.37
CA ASP A 285 -5.32 -13.45 -19.84
C ASP A 285 -5.46 -13.54 -21.36
N GLY A 286 -6.71 -13.40 -21.84
CA GLY A 286 -6.98 -13.51 -23.28
C GLY A 286 -8.35 -13.06 -23.70
N VAL A 287 -8.67 -13.30 -24.98
CA VAL A 287 -9.97 -13.01 -25.58
C VAL A 287 -10.56 -14.30 -26.12
N VAL A 288 -11.82 -14.54 -25.84
CA VAL A 288 -12.56 -15.71 -26.36
C VAL A 288 -12.67 -15.61 -27.88
N LEU A 289 -12.27 -16.66 -28.57
CA LEU A 289 -12.38 -16.78 -30.05
C LEU A 289 -13.64 -17.53 -30.45
N GLU A 290 -13.96 -18.60 -29.72
CA GLU A 290 -15.00 -19.55 -30.06
C GLU A 290 -15.58 -20.19 -28.81
N GLY A 291 -16.89 -20.43 -28.80
CA GLY A 291 -17.58 -21.05 -27.67
C GLY A 291 -18.29 -20.04 -26.76
N THR A 292 -19.08 -20.57 -25.82
CA THR A 292 -19.77 -19.81 -24.79
C THR A 292 -19.57 -20.52 -23.46
N SER A 293 -19.38 -19.76 -22.40
CA SER A 293 -19.07 -20.32 -21.08
C SER A 293 -19.50 -19.40 -19.95
N SER A 294 -19.72 -19.97 -18.79
CA SER A 294 -19.93 -19.23 -17.55
C SER A 294 -18.65 -19.33 -16.70
N VAL A 295 -17.98 -18.20 -16.49
CA VAL A 295 -16.67 -18.11 -15.82
C VAL A 295 -16.83 -17.51 -14.44
N ASP A 296 -16.33 -18.22 -13.44
CA ASP A 296 -16.28 -17.75 -12.05
C ASP A 296 -15.03 -16.91 -11.83
N GLU A 297 -15.20 -15.61 -11.72
CA GLU A 297 -14.15 -14.63 -11.47
C GLU A 297 -14.00 -14.27 -9.97
N SER A 298 -14.77 -14.93 -9.08
CA SER A 298 -14.87 -14.59 -7.66
C SER A 298 -13.54 -14.57 -6.90
N ALA A 299 -12.58 -15.38 -7.33
CA ALA A 299 -11.26 -15.45 -6.71
C ALA A 299 -10.43 -14.15 -6.91
N LEU A 300 -10.68 -13.40 -7.97
CA LEU A 300 -9.98 -12.16 -8.32
C LEU A 300 -10.85 -10.91 -8.09
N THR A 301 -12.11 -10.97 -8.52
CA THR A 301 -13.05 -9.85 -8.41
C THR A 301 -13.83 -9.84 -7.10
N GLY A 302 -13.98 -10.99 -6.44
CA GLY A 302 -14.81 -11.16 -5.26
C GLY A 302 -16.31 -11.23 -5.57
N GLU A 303 -16.73 -11.24 -6.84
CA GLU A 303 -18.13 -11.42 -7.25
C GLU A 303 -18.50 -12.89 -7.27
N SER A 304 -19.56 -13.25 -6.56
CA SER A 304 -19.96 -14.67 -6.42
C SER A 304 -20.77 -15.20 -7.60
N ILE A 305 -21.26 -14.34 -8.50
CA ILE A 305 -22.08 -14.74 -9.65
C ILE A 305 -21.15 -14.94 -10.83
N PRO A 306 -21.14 -16.15 -11.44
CA PRO A 306 -20.34 -16.38 -12.64
C PRO A 306 -20.79 -15.50 -13.81
N VAL A 307 -19.83 -15.01 -14.58
CA VAL A 307 -20.06 -14.12 -15.73
C VAL A 307 -20.13 -14.95 -17.01
N GLU A 308 -21.17 -14.73 -17.82
CA GLU A 308 -21.24 -15.34 -19.14
C GLU A 308 -20.23 -14.69 -20.10
N LYS A 309 -19.48 -15.52 -20.81
CA LYS A 309 -18.47 -15.13 -21.79
C LYS A 309 -18.79 -15.73 -23.15
N GLN A 310 -18.68 -14.92 -24.18
CA GLN A 310 -18.91 -15.29 -25.59
C GLN A 310 -17.73 -14.81 -26.44
N ALA A 311 -17.76 -15.19 -27.74
CA ALA A 311 -16.71 -14.77 -28.67
C ALA A 311 -16.54 -13.25 -28.69
N GLY A 312 -15.31 -12.76 -28.52
CA GLY A 312 -14.94 -11.35 -28.39
C GLY A 312 -14.78 -10.85 -26.95
N ASP A 313 -15.26 -11.57 -25.95
CA ASP A 313 -15.13 -11.17 -24.55
C ASP A 313 -13.73 -11.46 -23.99
N SER A 314 -13.26 -10.60 -23.10
CA SER A 314 -12.02 -10.82 -22.37
C SER A 314 -12.21 -11.80 -21.20
N VAL A 315 -11.20 -12.65 -20.99
CA VAL A 315 -11.10 -13.58 -19.85
C VAL A 315 -9.80 -13.37 -19.11
N ILE A 316 -9.85 -13.51 -17.79
CA ILE A 316 -8.73 -13.26 -16.89
C ILE A 316 -8.13 -14.60 -16.43
N GLY A 317 -6.82 -14.70 -16.44
CA GLY A 317 -6.10 -15.87 -15.93
C GLY A 317 -6.44 -16.18 -14.48
N ALA A 318 -6.39 -17.48 -14.11
CA ALA A 318 -6.74 -18.01 -12.78
C ALA A 318 -8.24 -17.94 -12.41
N THR A 319 -9.13 -17.51 -13.30
CA THR A 319 -10.59 -17.67 -13.17
C THR A 319 -11.00 -19.10 -13.54
N ILE A 320 -12.17 -19.55 -13.11
CA ILE A 320 -12.59 -20.95 -13.28
C ILE A 320 -13.75 -21.04 -14.28
N ASN A 321 -13.56 -21.78 -15.35
CA ASN A 321 -14.66 -22.11 -16.26
C ASN A 321 -15.65 -23.08 -15.56
N LYS A 322 -16.90 -22.66 -15.33
CA LYS A 322 -17.93 -23.49 -14.66
C LYS A 322 -18.73 -24.36 -15.60
N SER A 323 -18.95 -23.94 -16.84
CA SER A 323 -19.78 -24.66 -17.80
C SER A 323 -19.33 -24.42 -19.22
N GLY A 324 -19.57 -25.40 -20.12
CA GLY A 324 -19.16 -25.29 -21.51
C GLY A 324 -17.66 -25.43 -21.74
N TYR A 325 -17.23 -25.09 -22.94
CA TYR A 325 -15.82 -24.97 -23.29
C TYR A 325 -15.66 -23.77 -24.20
N PHE A 326 -14.49 -23.16 -24.20
CA PHE A 326 -14.16 -22.08 -25.13
C PHE A 326 -12.70 -22.18 -25.57
N LYS A 327 -12.44 -21.64 -26.77
CA LYS A 327 -11.10 -21.34 -27.25
C LYS A 327 -10.82 -19.86 -27.03
N MET A 328 -9.64 -19.54 -26.56
CA MET A 328 -9.20 -18.17 -26.32
C MET A 328 -7.83 -17.91 -26.95
N ARG A 329 -7.57 -16.66 -27.32
CA ARG A 329 -6.24 -16.20 -27.71
C ARG A 329 -5.56 -15.53 -26.54
N ALA A 330 -4.34 -15.94 -26.23
CA ALA A 330 -3.53 -15.31 -25.19
C ALA A 330 -3.18 -13.86 -25.56
N THR A 331 -3.54 -12.90 -24.74
CA THR A 331 -3.25 -11.46 -24.93
C THR A 331 -2.24 -10.92 -23.94
N LYS A 332 -2.11 -11.54 -22.75
CA LYS A 332 -1.06 -11.26 -21.76
C LYS A 332 -0.55 -12.59 -21.20
N VAL A 333 0.76 -12.72 -21.05
CA VAL A 333 1.43 -13.96 -20.58
C VAL A 333 2.49 -13.64 -19.52
N GLY A 334 2.84 -14.62 -18.71
CA GLY A 334 3.92 -14.49 -17.71
C GLY A 334 3.66 -13.35 -16.70
N ASP A 335 4.61 -12.43 -16.57
CA ASP A 335 4.57 -11.32 -15.60
C ASP A 335 3.52 -10.26 -15.94
N ASP A 336 3.01 -10.23 -17.18
CA ASP A 336 2.04 -9.24 -17.64
C ASP A 336 0.59 -9.64 -17.37
N THR A 337 0.32 -10.87 -16.92
CA THR A 337 -1.03 -11.31 -16.54
C THR A 337 -1.57 -10.53 -15.34
N ALA A 338 -2.89 -10.33 -15.30
CA ALA A 338 -3.57 -9.63 -14.20
C ALA A 338 -3.21 -10.23 -12.82
N LEU A 339 -3.19 -11.56 -12.71
CA LEU A 339 -2.79 -12.23 -11.47
C LEU A 339 -1.34 -11.90 -11.08
N SER A 340 -0.39 -11.95 -12.02
CA SER A 340 1.01 -11.60 -11.76
C SER A 340 1.15 -10.14 -11.32
N GLN A 341 0.41 -9.22 -11.93
CA GLN A 341 0.38 -7.83 -11.53
C GLN A 341 -0.21 -7.65 -10.12
N ILE A 342 -1.29 -8.36 -9.77
CA ILE A 342 -1.86 -8.36 -8.42
C ILE A 342 -0.82 -8.83 -7.39
N VAL A 343 -0.16 -9.95 -7.66
CA VAL A 343 0.89 -10.50 -6.78
C VAL A 343 2.03 -9.49 -6.60
N ARG A 344 2.48 -8.86 -7.70
CA ARG A 344 3.52 -7.83 -7.66
C ARG A 344 3.11 -6.61 -6.83
N LEU A 345 1.90 -6.08 -7.00
CA LEU A 345 1.40 -4.95 -6.22
C LEU A 345 1.32 -5.26 -4.73
N VAL A 346 0.82 -6.45 -4.36
CA VAL A 346 0.79 -6.90 -2.95
C VAL A 346 2.22 -7.07 -2.41
N ASP A 347 3.15 -7.55 -3.22
CA ASP A 347 4.55 -7.69 -2.84
C ASP A 347 5.24 -6.33 -2.62
N GLU A 348 5.01 -5.36 -3.48
CA GLU A 348 5.49 -3.98 -3.36
C GLU A 348 4.92 -3.30 -2.11
N ALA A 349 3.59 -3.42 -1.88
CA ALA A 349 2.94 -2.89 -0.70
C ALA A 349 3.56 -3.41 0.60
N THR A 350 3.78 -4.71 0.67
CA THR A 350 4.38 -5.35 1.86
C THR A 350 5.87 -5.07 2.02
N SER A 351 6.54 -4.63 0.96
CA SER A 351 7.97 -4.29 0.96
C SER A 351 8.22 -2.83 1.34
N SER A 352 7.23 -1.95 1.16
CA SER A 352 7.32 -0.54 1.52
C SER A 352 7.19 -0.32 3.03
N LYS A 353 7.68 0.82 3.55
CA LYS A 353 7.59 1.18 4.96
C LYS A 353 6.64 2.35 5.19
N ALA A 354 5.61 2.12 5.97
CA ALA A 354 4.71 3.16 6.47
C ALA A 354 5.45 4.17 7.39
N PRO A 355 5.06 5.43 7.45
CA PRO A 355 5.61 6.44 8.36
C PRO A 355 5.62 6.01 9.83
N ILE A 356 4.55 5.37 10.29
CA ILE A 356 4.45 4.82 11.65
C ILE A 356 5.50 3.74 11.94
N ALA A 357 5.88 2.94 10.94
CA ALA A 357 6.95 1.96 11.05
C ALA A 357 8.33 2.63 11.19
N LYS A 358 8.59 3.69 10.41
CA LYS A 358 9.82 4.48 10.51
C LYS A 358 9.96 5.10 11.92
N LEU A 359 8.87 5.58 12.50
CA LEU A 359 8.84 6.10 13.87
C LEU A 359 9.15 5.00 14.89
N ALA A 360 8.54 3.83 14.78
CA ALA A 360 8.79 2.69 15.67
C ALA A 360 10.26 2.23 15.60
N ASP A 361 10.86 2.19 14.41
CA ASP A 361 12.26 1.85 14.20
C ASP A 361 13.20 2.87 14.89
N LYS A 362 12.89 4.17 14.78
CA LYS A 362 13.65 5.24 15.43
C LYS A 362 13.63 5.11 16.96
N VAL A 363 12.45 4.86 17.54
CA VAL A 363 12.27 4.64 18.97
C VAL A 363 13.06 3.40 19.42
N SER A 364 12.96 2.30 18.68
CA SER A 364 13.70 1.05 18.99
C SER A 364 15.22 1.26 19.02
N GLY A 365 15.76 2.10 18.13
CA GLY A 365 17.20 2.39 18.07
C GLY A 365 17.73 3.16 19.28
N VAL A 366 16.88 3.96 19.93
CA VAL A 366 17.24 4.69 21.17
C VAL A 366 17.00 3.85 22.42
N PHE A 367 16.00 3.00 22.38
CA PHE A 367 15.52 2.23 23.52
C PHE A 367 16.61 1.30 24.11
N VAL A 368 17.32 0.54 23.26
CA VAL A 368 18.34 -0.42 23.73
C VAL A 368 19.50 0.23 24.48
N PRO A 369 20.14 1.31 23.99
CA PRO A 369 21.13 2.04 24.77
C PRO A 369 20.61 2.57 26.11
N VAL A 370 19.39 3.11 26.13
CA VAL A 370 18.76 3.62 27.36
C VAL A 370 18.58 2.50 28.38
N VAL A 371 18.13 1.34 27.97
CA VAL A 371 17.95 0.18 28.84
C VAL A 371 19.28 -0.31 29.44
N ILE A 372 20.33 -0.38 28.62
CA ILE A 372 21.65 -0.75 29.11
C ILE A 372 22.11 0.24 30.20
N THR A 373 21.89 1.53 29.98
CA THR A 373 22.21 2.57 30.96
C THR A 373 21.41 2.40 32.26
N ILE A 374 20.10 2.14 32.16
CA ILE A 374 19.23 1.87 33.31
C ILE A 374 19.74 0.64 34.09
N ALA A 375 20.09 -0.45 33.41
CA ALA A 375 20.59 -1.65 34.05
C ALA A 375 21.88 -1.39 34.80
N VAL A 376 22.83 -0.64 34.23
CA VAL A 376 24.09 -0.26 34.89
C VAL A 376 23.83 0.64 36.09
N ILE A 377 22.97 1.65 35.94
CA ILE A 377 22.62 2.57 37.04
C ILE A 377 21.93 1.81 38.17
N ALA A 378 20.96 0.94 37.87
CA ALA A 378 20.26 0.16 38.87
C ALA A 378 21.23 -0.78 39.63
N THR A 379 22.11 -1.48 38.91
CA THR A 379 23.12 -2.35 39.52
C THR A 379 24.02 -1.54 40.43
N ALA A 380 24.55 -0.39 39.99
CA ALA A 380 25.42 0.47 40.78
C ALA A 380 24.70 1.05 42.02
N ALA A 381 23.46 1.48 41.86
CA ALA A 381 22.66 2.02 42.97
C ALA A 381 22.46 0.99 44.09
N TRP A 382 22.13 -0.26 43.72
CA TRP A 382 21.93 -1.33 44.71
C TRP A 382 23.24 -1.75 45.39
N LEU A 383 24.38 -1.73 44.70
CA LEU A 383 25.68 -1.91 45.30
C LEU A 383 26.03 -0.79 46.31
N LEU A 384 25.76 0.46 45.94
CA LEU A 384 26.00 1.64 46.82
C LEU A 384 25.10 1.67 48.05
N THR A 385 23.92 1.04 48.00
CA THR A 385 23.02 0.90 49.17
C THR A 385 23.42 -0.27 50.11
N GLY A 386 24.56 -0.94 49.85
CA GLY A 386 25.09 -1.99 50.72
C GLY A 386 24.49 -3.38 50.50
N HIS A 387 23.76 -3.61 49.41
CA HIS A 387 23.25 -4.93 49.04
C HIS A 387 24.37 -5.77 48.41
N SER A 388 24.18 -7.08 48.42
CA SER A 388 25.19 -8.00 47.89
C SER A 388 25.36 -7.83 46.37
N VAL A 389 26.52 -8.23 45.85
CA VAL A 389 26.82 -8.22 44.40
C VAL A 389 25.80 -9.06 43.62
N GLU A 390 25.40 -10.19 44.22
CA GLU A 390 24.43 -11.13 43.66
C GLU A 390 23.07 -10.46 43.46
N PHE A 391 22.61 -9.74 44.48
CA PHE A 391 21.35 -9.01 44.42
C PHE A 391 21.38 -7.94 43.34
N ALA A 392 22.42 -7.10 43.33
CA ALA A 392 22.56 -6.01 42.38
C ALA A 392 22.71 -6.51 40.95
N LEU A 393 23.45 -7.59 40.72
CA LEU A 393 23.63 -8.21 39.42
C LEU A 393 22.31 -8.84 38.90
N SER A 394 21.58 -9.55 39.78
CA SER A 394 20.26 -10.10 39.44
C SER A 394 19.27 -9.01 39.00
N ILE A 395 19.29 -7.84 39.64
CA ILE A 395 18.49 -6.66 39.20
C ILE A 395 18.92 -6.22 37.82
N GLY A 396 20.23 -6.04 37.57
CA GLY A 396 20.75 -5.64 36.28
C GLY A 396 20.36 -6.61 35.15
N ILE A 397 20.52 -7.92 35.37
CA ILE A 397 20.11 -8.97 34.44
C ILE A 397 18.62 -8.91 34.19
N SER A 398 17.79 -8.76 35.25
CA SER A 398 16.33 -8.66 35.11
C SER A 398 15.91 -7.50 34.21
N VAL A 399 16.53 -6.31 34.39
CA VAL A 399 16.29 -5.13 33.54
C VAL A 399 16.68 -5.40 32.09
N LEU A 400 17.85 -5.98 31.85
CA LEU A 400 18.30 -6.29 30.47
C LEU A 400 17.35 -7.26 29.76
N VAL A 401 16.89 -8.30 30.46
CA VAL A 401 16.07 -9.36 29.89
C VAL A 401 14.65 -8.90 29.60
N ILE A 402 13.98 -8.24 30.56
CA ILE A 402 12.59 -7.80 30.38
C ILE A 402 12.44 -6.73 29.31
N SER A 403 13.47 -5.94 29.09
CA SER A 403 13.42 -4.76 28.23
C SER A 403 13.58 -5.06 26.74
N CYS A 404 13.49 -6.31 26.32
CA CYS A 404 13.59 -6.62 24.89
C CYS A 404 12.41 -6.07 24.10
N PRO A 405 12.61 -5.17 23.11
CA PRO A 405 11.52 -4.64 22.28
C PRO A 405 11.17 -5.57 21.11
N CYS A 406 11.15 -6.90 21.31
CA CYS A 406 10.97 -7.90 20.26
C CYS A 406 9.65 -7.73 19.52
N ALA A 407 8.57 -7.47 20.24
CA ALA A 407 7.23 -7.29 19.69
C ALA A 407 7.10 -6.02 18.83
N LEU A 408 7.88 -4.97 19.11
CA LEU A 408 7.84 -3.69 18.42
C LEU A 408 8.19 -3.82 16.93
N GLY A 409 9.22 -4.60 16.62
CA GLY A 409 9.67 -4.84 15.25
C GLY A 409 8.67 -5.59 14.37
N LEU A 410 7.70 -6.29 14.98
CA LEU A 410 6.67 -7.08 14.28
C LEU A 410 5.31 -6.37 14.22
N ALA A 411 5.07 -5.41 15.11
CA ALA A 411 3.78 -4.78 15.32
C ALA A 411 3.19 -4.19 14.04
N THR A 412 3.99 -3.42 13.30
CA THR A 412 3.56 -2.74 12.08
C THR A 412 3.63 -3.65 10.84
N PRO A 413 4.76 -4.31 10.50
CA PRO A 413 4.86 -5.06 9.26
C PRO A 413 3.87 -6.22 9.19
N THR A 414 3.61 -6.91 10.31
CA THR A 414 2.64 -8.03 10.33
C THR A 414 1.21 -7.55 10.06
N ALA A 415 0.81 -6.44 10.66
CA ALA A 415 -0.54 -5.88 10.46
C ALA A 415 -0.72 -5.36 9.03
N ILE A 416 0.29 -4.71 8.44
CA ILE A 416 0.28 -4.28 7.04
C ILE A 416 0.13 -5.48 6.12
N MET A 417 0.97 -6.51 6.27
CA MET A 417 0.94 -7.69 5.41
C MET A 417 -0.40 -8.43 5.47
N VAL A 418 -0.98 -8.59 6.68
CA VAL A 418 -2.31 -9.21 6.81
C VAL A 418 -3.39 -8.31 6.24
N GLY A 419 -3.28 -6.99 6.44
CA GLY A 419 -4.23 -6.01 5.94
C GLY A 419 -4.25 -5.91 4.43
N THR A 420 -3.07 -5.77 3.79
CA THR A 420 -2.95 -5.72 2.32
C THR A 420 -3.39 -7.03 1.68
N GLY A 421 -3.00 -8.17 2.26
CA GLY A 421 -3.47 -9.48 1.80
C GLY A 421 -4.99 -9.64 1.93
N ARG A 422 -5.62 -9.11 3.00
CA ARG A 422 -7.06 -9.10 3.13
C ARG A 422 -7.72 -8.14 2.14
N GLY A 423 -7.09 -7.00 1.86
CA GLY A 423 -7.50 -6.08 0.80
C GLY A 423 -7.56 -6.78 -0.55
N ALA A 424 -6.48 -7.43 -0.96
CA ALA A 424 -6.38 -8.14 -2.23
C ALA A 424 -7.48 -9.21 -2.41
N VAL A 425 -7.75 -10.00 -1.36
CA VAL A 425 -8.86 -10.99 -1.37
C VAL A 425 -10.24 -10.33 -1.55
N ASN A 426 -10.39 -9.05 -1.20
CA ASN A 426 -11.62 -8.29 -1.42
C ASN A 426 -11.56 -7.41 -2.69
N GLY A 427 -10.62 -7.65 -3.59
CA GLY A 427 -10.46 -6.87 -4.83
C GLY A 427 -9.90 -5.47 -4.62
N ILE A 428 -9.28 -5.19 -3.47
CA ILE A 428 -8.68 -3.88 -3.13
C ILE A 428 -7.15 -4.04 -3.11
N LEU A 429 -6.50 -3.55 -4.15
CA LEU A 429 -5.05 -3.64 -4.31
C LEU A 429 -4.39 -2.35 -3.81
N ILE A 430 -3.62 -2.45 -2.74
CA ILE A 430 -2.92 -1.33 -2.12
C ILE A 430 -1.46 -1.40 -2.51
N LYS A 431 -0.92 -0.37 -3.16
CA LYS A 431 0.44 -0.37 -3.70
C LYS A 431 1.53 -0.09 -2.67
N SER A 432 1.20 0.56 -1.56
CA SER A 432 2.19 0.89 -0.53
C SER A 432 1.63 0.89 0.88
N ALA A 433 2.50 0.65 1.86
CA ALA A 433 2.14 0.79 3.26
C ALA A 433 1.83 2.24 3.65
N GLU A 434 2.39 3.21 2.92
CA GLU A 434 2.12 4.63 3.08
C GLU A 434 0.70 4.96 2.61
N ALA A 435 0.28 4.47 1.45
CA ALA A 435 -1.10 4.59 0.95
C ALA A 435 -2.10 4.02 1.97
N LEU A 436 -1.81 2.83 2.52
CA LEU A 436 -2.64 2.23 3.57
C LEU A 436 -2.71 3.11 4.82
N GLU A 437 -1.58 3.72 5.26
CA GLU A 437 -1.57 4.62 6.41
C GLU A 437 -2.30 5.92 6.11
N THR A 438 -2.09 6.53 4.94
CA THR A 438 -2.70 7.81 4.58
C THR A 438 -4.21 7.70 4.44
N THR A 439 -4.71 6.62 3.85
CA THR A 439 -6.15 6.36 3.65
C THR A 439 -6.95 6.44 4.96
N HIS A 440 -6.39 6.02 6.11
CA HIS A 440 -7.12 6.10 7.38
C HIS A 440 -7.39 7.54 7.84
N SER A 441 -6.58 8.49 7.39
CA SER A 441 -6.62 9.90 7.77
C SER A 441 -7.39 10.78 6.79
N VAL A 442 -7.85 10.21 5.67
CA VAL A 442 -8.66 10.91 4.68
C VAL A 442 -9.93 11.46 5.33
N ASN A 443 -10.17 12.74 5.10
CA ASN A 443 -11.36 13.47 5.56
C ASN A 443 -12.21 14.05 4.42
N THR A 444 -11.70 13.99 3.17
CA THR A 444 -12.41 14.41 1.97
C THR A 444 -12.17 13.39 0.87
N VAL A 445 -13.24 12.85 0.28
CA VAL A 445 -13.19 11.98 -0.90
C VAL A 445 -13.74 12.75 -2.09
N VAL A 446 -12.95 12.86 -3.12
CA VAL A 446 -13.33 13.49 -4.39
C VAL A 446 -13.60 12.38 -5.40
N LEU A 447 -14.80 12.39 -5.97
CA LEU A 447 -15.25 11.39 -6.92
C LEU A 447 -15.37 12.03 -8.30
N ASP A 448 -14.79 11.43 -9.32
CA ASP A 448 -15.20 11.73 -10.68
C ASP A 448 -16.64 11.29 -10.90
N LYS A 449 -17.35 11.90 -11.82
CA LYS A 449 -18.73 11.49 -12.17
C LYS A 449 -18.72 10.25 -13.06
N THR A 450 -18.10 10.40 -14.24
CA THR A 450 -18.22 9.44 -15.35
C THR A 450 -17.43 8.18 -15.09
N GLY A 451 -18.06 6.99 -15.22
CA GLY A 451 -17.40 5.70 -14.95
C GLY A 451 -17.19 5.41 -13.46
N THR A 452 -17.21 6.43 -12.57
CA THR A 452 -17.02 6.31 -11.12
C THR A 452 -18.36 6.29 -10.38
N ILE A 453 -19.11 7.40 -10.37
CA ILE A 453 -20.47 7.47 -9.79
C ILE A 453 -21.48 6.83 -10.74
N THR A 454 -21.29 7.05 -12.05
CA THR A 454 -22.12 6.55 -13.13
C THR A 454 -21.49 5.36 -13.84
N GLN A 455 -22.23 4.70 -14.73
CA GLN A 455 -21.74 3.52 -15.46
C GLN A 455 -20.70 3.87 -16.53
N GLY A 456 -20.61 5.16 -16.95
CA GLY A 456 -19.71 5.62 -17.99
C GLY A 456 -20.16 5.27 -19.41
N LYS A 457 -21.36 4.71 -19.54
CA LYS A 457 -21.99 4.38 -20.82
C LYS A 457 -23.34 5.07 -20.88
N PRO A 458 -23.54 6.04 -21.80
CA PRO A 458 -24.85 6.63 -22.04
C PRO A 458 -25.85 5.58 -22.51
N VAL A 459 -27.08 5.66 -22.01
CA VAL A 459 -28.18 4.80 -22.43
C VAL A 459 -29.43 5.64 -22.69
N VAL A 460 -30.33 5.14 -23.54
CA VAL A 460 -31.63 5.74 -23.73
C VAL A 460 -32.48 5.55 -22.48
N THR A 461 -32.91 6.66 -21.88
CA THR A 461 -33.74 6.64 -20.67
C THR A 461 -35.21 6.91 -20.98
N ASP A 462 -35.52 7.77 -21.97
CA ASP A 462 -36.88 8.13 -22.33
C ASP A 462 -37.00 8.27 -23.84
N VAL A 463 -38.11 7.80 -24.37
CA VAL A 463 -38.51 7.97 -25.75
C VAL A 463 -39.91 8.60 -25.75
N VAL A 464 -40.01 9.84 -26.14
CA VAL A 464 -41.28 10.60 -26.17
C VAL A 464 -41.74 10.74 -27.60
N ASP A 465 -42.77 10.04 -27.94
CA ASP A 465 -43.36 10.02 -29.30
C ASP A 465 -44.16 11.31 -29.60
N GLY A 466 -43.92 11.92 -30.74
CA GLY A 466 -44.64 13.05 -31.25
C GLY A 466 -45.81 12.70 -32.18
N GLY A 467 -46.20 11.43 -32.23
CA GLY A 467 -47.38 10.97 -33.00
C GLY A 467 -47.10 10.05 -34.20
N ILE A 468 -45.82 9.55 -34.32
CA ILE A 468 -45.48 8.58 -35.38
C ILE A 468 -45.34 7.14 -34.85
N GLY A 469 -45.43 6.96 -33.56
CA GLY A 469 -45.19 5.69 -32.85
C GLY A 469 -43.75 5.52 -32.39
N ARG A 470 -43.60 5.01 -31.14
CA ARG A 470 -42.29 4.86 -30.47
C ARG A 470 -41.27 4.07 -31.29
N ASP A 471 -41.70 2.94 -31.86
CA ASP A 471 -40.80 2.04 -32.62
C ASP A 471 -40.33 2.71 -33.92
N LYS A 472 -41.21 3.45 -34.59
CA LYS A 472 -40.85 4.18 -35.80
C LYS A 472 -39.93 5.35 -35.50
N LEU A 473 -40.18 6.10 -34.42
CA LEU A 473 -39.28 7.16 -33.97
C LEU A 473 -37.89 6.62 -33.69
N LEU A 474 -37.77 5.50 -32.94
CA LEU A 474 -36.51 4.91 -32.60
C LEU A 474 -35.79 4.32 -33.84
N SER A 475 -36.53 3.70 -34.77
CA SER A 475 -35.99 3.21 -36.05
C SER A 475 -35.42 4.33 -36.92
N VAL A 476 -36.14 5.47 -37.08
CA VAL A 476 -35.68 6.65 -37.81
C VAL A 476 -34.44 7.26 -37.12
N ALA A 477 -34.51 7.45 -35.80
CA ALA A 477 -33.42 8.01 -35.01
C ALA A 477 -32.16 7.16 -35.12
N ALA A 478 -32.26 5.85 -34.87
CA ALA A 478 -31.12 4.94 -34.90
C ALA A 478 -30.53 4.82 -36.32
N SER A 479 -31.36 4.88 -37.37
CA SER A 479 -30.86 4.84 -38.73
C SER A 479 -29.98 6.04 -39.06
N LEU A 480 -30.38 7.24 -38.62
CA LEU A 480 -29.60 8.46 -38.82
C LEU A 480 -28.37 8.50 -37.93
N GLU A 481 -28.51 8.13 -36.66
CA GLU A 481 -27.43 8.14 -35.65
C GLU A 481 -26.36 7.05 -35.90
N LYS A 482 -26.69 5.97 -36.62
CA LYS A 482 -25.72 4.92 -36.99
C LYS A 482 -24.54 5.43 -37.82
N LEU A 483 -24.72 6.56 -38.50
CA LEU A 483 -23.70 7.23 -39.31
C LEU A 483 -22.87 8.24 -38.50
N SER A 484 -23.20 8.48 -37.25
CA SER A 484 -22.56 9.45 -36.37
C SER A 484 -21.54 8.75 -35.46
N GLU A 485 -20.40 9.40 -35.24
CA GLU A 485 -19.36 8.93 -34.31
C GLU A 485 -19.56 9.47 -32.89
N HIS A 486 -20.69 10.11 -32.60
CA HIS A 486 -20.92 10.71 -31.27
C HIS A 486 -21.31 9.64 -30.23
N PRO A 487 -20.79 9.68 -28.98
CA PRO A 487 -21.13 8.67 -27.96
C PRO A 487 -22.63 8.52 -27.64
N LEU A 488 -23.44 9.57 -27.82
CA LEU A 488 -24.89 9.51 -27.63
C LEU A 488 -25.57 8.71 -28.74
N SER A 489 -24.97 8.63 -29.92
CA SER A 489 -25.48 7.89 -31.05
C SER A 489 -25.47 6.40 -30.81
N GLU A 490 -24.37 5.89 -30.20
CA GLU A 490 -24.24 4.49 -29.81
C GLU A 490 -25.38 4.03 -28.91
N ALA A 491 -25.81 4.88 -27.97
CA ALA A 491 -26.90 4.57 -27.05
C ALA A 491 -28.23 4.36 -27.78
N ILE A 492 -28.52 5.19 -28.77
CA ILE A 492 -29.76 5.10 -29.55
C ILE A 492 -29.74 3.88 -30.47
N VAL A 493 -28.61 3.62 -31.12
CA VAL A 493 -28.42 2.44 -31.98
C VAL A 493 -28.55 1.16 -31.15
N ALA A 494 -27.90 1.09 -30.00
CA ALA A 494 -27.94 -0.08 -29.10
C ALA A 494 -29.37 -0.36 -28.60
N GLU A 495 -30.17 0.67 -28.29
CA GLU A 495 -31.55 0.47 -27.85
C GLU A 495 -32.43 -0.03 -29.01
N ALA A 496 -32.24 0.47 -30.26
CA ALA A 496 -32.94 -0.04 -31.43
C ALA A 496 -32.58 -1.49 -31.78
N GLU A 497 -31.31 -1.87 -31.65
CA GLU A 497 -30.84 -3.24 -31.82
C GLU A 497 -31.43 -4.20 -30.79
N LYS A 498 -31.45 -3.79 -29.51
CA LYS A 498 -32.06 -4.53 -28.42
C LYS A 498 -33.54 -4.82 -28.64
N GLU A 499 -34.26 -3.84 -29.22
CA GLU A 499 -35.68 -4.01 -29.61
C GLU A 499 -35.85 -4.68 -30.97
N SER A 500 -34.77 -5.10 -31.63
CA SER A 500 -34.76 -5.76 -32.93
C SER A 500 -35.46 -4.94 -34.03
N LEU A 501 -35.30 -3.60 -34.00
CA LEU A 501 -35.91 -2.69 -35.00
C LEU A 501 -35.14 -2.68 -36.31
N THR A 502 -35.82 -2.47 -37.40
CA THR A 502 -35.22 -2.36 -38.72
C THR A 502 -34.60 -0.98 -38.95
N PHE A 503 -33.38 -0.95 -39.47
CA PHE A 503 -32.73 0.28 -39.88
C PHE A 503 -33.16 0.66 -41.29
N LEU A 504 -33.46 1.96 -41.50
CA LEU A 504 -33.90 2.53 -42.78
C LEU A 504 -32.67 3.02 -43.56
N SER A 505 -32.82 3.18 -44.87
CA SER A 505 -31.76 3.78 -45.71
C SER A 505 -31.64 5.28 -45.45
N VAL A 506 -30.40 5.76 -45.32
CA VAL A 506 -30.10 7.18 -45.07
C VAL A 506 -29.24 7.69 -46.24
N ASP A 507 -29.65 8.78 -46.84
CA ASP A 507 -28.94 9.51 -47.89
C ASP A 507 -28.57 10.93 -47.40
N LYS A 508 -27.57 11.56 -48.05
CA LYS A 508 -27.16 12.97 -47.81
C LYS A 508 -26.86 13.30 -46.34
N PHE A 509 -26.19 12.39 -45.66
CA PHE A 509 -25.79 12.60 -44.25
C PHE A 509 -24.83 13.79 -44.11
N GLU A 510 -25.09 14.67 -43.13
CA GLU A 510 -24.24 15.79 -42.79
C GLU A 510 -24.26 16.04 -41.30
N GLN A 511 -23.07 16.23 -40.71
CA GLN A 511 -22.91 16.61 -39.29
C GLN A 511 -22.78 18.13 -39.19
N ILE A 512 -23.61 18.75 -38.31
CA ILE A 512 -23.56 20.18 -38.01
C ILE A 512 -22.91 20.39 -36.66
N PRO A 513 -21.66 20.90 -36.60
CA PRO A 513 -20.92 21.04 -35.33
C PRO A 513 -21.71 21.81 -34.28
N GLY A 514 -21.79 21.21 -33.05
CA GLY A 514 -22.44 21.80 -31.88
C GLY A 514 -23.97 21.88 -31.94
N GLN A 515 -24.61 21.35 -33.00
CA GLN A 515 -26.07 21.35 -33.14
C GLN A 515 -26.66 19.95 -33.28
N GLY A 516 -26.10 19.09 -34.14
CA GLY A 516 -26.59 17.74 -34.39
C GLY A 516 -26.23 17.22 -35.78
N ILE A 517 -27.09 16.36 -36.34
CA ILE A 517 -26.93 15.71 -37.62
C ILE A 517 -28.18 15.87 -38.51
N ARG A 518 -28.01 15.86 -39.81
CA ARG A 518 -29.12 15.84 -40.78
C ARG A 518 -28.87 14.81 -41.86
N GLY A 519 -29.93 14.27 -42.41
CA GLY A 519 -29.90 13.33 -43.55
C GLY A 519 -31.28 13.14 -44.14
N GLU A 520 -31.36 12.44 -45.26
CA GLU A 520 -32.62 12.02 -45.84
C GLU A 520 -32.91 10.56 -45.49
N VAL A 521 -34.01 10.33 -44.74
CA VAL A 521 -34.49 8.99 -44.38
C VAL A 521 -35.71 8.68 -45.20
N GLU A 522 -35.67 7.64 -46.03
CA GLU A 522 -36.74 7.29 -46.96
C GLU A 522 -37.18 8.46 -47.85
N GLY A 523 -36.26 9.34 -48.23
CA GLY A 523 -36.53 10.51 -49.06
C GLY A 523 -37.12 11.72 -48.34
N GLN A 524 -37.28 11.68 -47.04
CA GLN A 524 -37.72 12.78 -46.17
C GLN A 524 -36.53 13.39 -45.41
N LEU A 525 -36.47 14.72 -45.33
CA LEU A 525 -35.39 15.40 -44.57
C LEU A 525 -35.57 15.16 -43.08
N CYS A 526 -34.62 14.47 -42.48
CA CYS A 526 -34.55 14.20 -41.06
C CYS A 526 -33.50 15.08 -40.40
N LEU A 527 -33.84 15.69 -39.26
CA LEU A 527 -32.97 16.45 -38.40
C LEU A 527 -32.93 15.76 -37.02
N ALA A 528 -31.76 15.52 -36.52
CA ALA A 528 -31.53 15.02 -35.18
C ALA A 528 -30.54 15.92 -34.41
N GLY A 529 -30.89 16.47 -33.27
CA GLY A 529 -29.99 17.35 -32.56
C GLY A 529 -30.58 18.06 -31.33
N ASN A 530 -29.88 19.07 -30.87
CA ASN A 530 -30.28 19.85 -29.71
C ASN A 530 -31.34 20.92 -30.04
N ARG A 531 -31.83 21.60 -29.03
CA ARG A 531 -32.84 22.67 -29.18
C ARG A 531 -32.40 23.76 -30.18
N ARG A 532 -31.10 24.16 -30.19
CA ARG A 532 -30.56 25.18 -31.11
C ARG A 532 -30.73 24.78 -32.57
N MET A 533 -30.58 23.52 -32.88
CA MET A 533 -30.81 22.99 -34.25
C MET A 533 -32.27 23.10 -34.66
N MET A 534 -33.19 22.81 -33.75
CA MET A 534 -34.62 22.93 -34.01
C MET A 534 -35.02 24.40 -34.25
N GLU A 535 -34.52 25.33 -33.43
CA GLU A 535 -34.76 26.78 -33.57
C GLU A 535 -34.12 27.34 -34.86
N ALA A 536 -32.91 26.92 -35.24
CA ALA A 536 -32.23 27.36 -36.47
C ALA A 536 -32.99 26.94 -37.72
N ASN A 537 -33.63 25.78 -37.70
CA ASN A 537 -34.42 25.25 -38.82
C ASN A 537 -35.90 25.62 -38.74
N ARG A 538 -36.29 26.51 -37.82
CA ARG A 538 -37.67 27.03 -37.65
C ARG A 538 -38.74 25.93 -37.44
N ILE A 539 -38.33 24.85 -36.72
CA ILE A 539 -39.24 23.79 -36.35
C ILE A 539 -40.29 24.36 -35.39
N GLU A 540 -41.57 24.07 -35.62
CA GLU A 540 -42.68 24.60 -34.81
C GLU A 540 -42.52 24.27 -33.32
N LYS A 541 -42.87 25.23 -32.47
CA LYS A 541 -42.91 25.05 -31.01
C LYS A 541 -43.99 24.04 -30.66
N SER A 542 -43.59 22.95 -30.04
CA SER A 542 -44.46 21.88 -29.58
C SER A 542 -44.27 21.64 -28.08
N ASP A 543 -45.22 21.00 -27.44
CA ASP A 543 -45.13 20.57 -26.02
C ASP A 543 -43.92 19.66 -25.78
N LEU A 544 -43.38 19.02 -26.82
CA LEU A 544 -42.15 18.21 -26.75
C LEU A 544 -40.90 19.03 -26.34
N LEU A 545 -40.83 20.32 -26.73
CA LEU A 545 -39.73 21.18 -26.31
C LEU A 545 -39.77 21.44 -24.81
N ALA A 546 -40.93 21.62 -24.21
CA ALA A 546 -41.09 21.80 -22.77
C ALA A 546 -40.81 20.49 -22.01
N GLN A 547 -41.21 19.34 -22.56
CA GLN A 547 -40.89 18.02 -21.99
C GLN A 547 -39.37 17.75 -22.03
N GLY A 548 -38.70 18.14 -23.12
CA GLY A 548 -37.24 18.02 -23.20
C GLY A 548 -36.52 18.93 -22.18
N GLU A 549 -37.06 20.12 -21.88
CA GLU A 549 -36.52 20.98 -20.79
C GLU A 549 -36.67 20.32 -19.43
N ALA A 550 -37.81 19.72 -19.14
CA ALA A 550 -38.01 18.99 -17.88
C ALA A 550 -37.03 17.80 -17.76
N LEU A 551 -36.84 17.04 -18.84
CA LEU A 551 -35.85 15.96 -18.84
C LEU A 551 -34.41 16.47 -18.66
N ALA A 552 -34.09 17.66 -19.22
CA ALA A 552 -32.78 18.28 -19.02
C ALA A 552 -32.61 18.78 -17.59
N GLU A 553 -33.68 19.21 -16.90
CA GLU A 553 -33.65 19.53 -15.45
C GLU A 553 -33.41 18.29 -14.58
N ASP A 554 -33.84 17.11 -15.06
CA ASP A 554 -33.54 15.81 -14.44
C ASP A 554 -32.13 15.28 -14.76
N GLY A 555 -31.28 16.07 -15.44
CA GLY A 555 -29.88 15.71 -15.73
C GLY A 555 -29.71 14.84 -16.99
N LYS A 556 -30.77 14.66 -17.80
CA LYS A 556 -30.71 13.90 -19.03
C LYS A 556 -30.37 14.79 -20.24
N THR A 557 -29.91 14.21 -21.33
CA THR A 557 -29.63 14.94 -22.57
C THR A 557 -30.72 14.66 -23.60
N PRO A 558 -31.67 15.57 -23.81
CA PRO A 558 -32.71 15.39 -24.81
C PRO A 558 -32.17 15.68 -26.21
N LEU A 559 -32.36 14.73 -27.13
CA LEU A 559 -32.15 14.86 -28.56
C LEU A 559 -33.50 14.91 -29.26
N TYR A 560 -33.72 15.97 -30.04
CA TYR A 560 -34.97 16.21 -30.75
C TYR A 560 -34.86 15.70 -32.19
N PHE A 561 -35.91 15.06 -32.67
CA PHE A 561 -35.99 14.49 -34.01
C PHE A 561 -37.12 15.16 -34.79
N ALA A 562 -36.80 15.66 -35.98
CA ALA A 562 -37.79 16.28 -36.86
C ALA A 562 -37.71 15.69 -38.25
N LEU A 563 -38.87 15.51 -38.90
CA LEU A 563 -39.04 14.99 -40.26
C LEU A 563 -39.82 16.03 -41.09
N ASP A 564 -39.26 16.45 -42.22
CA ASP A 564 -39.85 17.45 -43.13
C ASP A 564 -40.36 18.70 -42.42
N GLY A 565 -39.59 19.22 -41.46
CA GLY A 565 -39.91 20.44 -40.70
C GLY A 565 -40.89 20.26 -39.56
N LYS A 566 -41.32 19.02 -39.22
CA LYS A 566 -42.22 18.70 -38.12
C LYS A 566 -41.49 17.91 -37.04
N LEU A 567 -41.62 18.31 -35.81
CA LEU A 567 -41.05 17.57 -34.68
C LEU A 567 -41.82 16.25 -34.49
N ILE A 568 -41.10 15.13 -34.61
CA ILE A 568 -41.68 13.76 -34.56
C ILE A 568 -41.48 13.09 -33.20
N GLY A 569 -40.61 13.64 -32.36
CA GLY A 569 -40.34 13.13 -31.00
C GLY A 569 -39.04 13.60 -30.43
N LEU A 570 -38.76 13.16 -29.23
CA LEU A 570 -37.48 13.35 -28.58
C LEU A 570 -37.01 12.04 -27.89
N ILE A 571 -35.71 11.83 -27.84
CA ILE A 571 -35.08 10.73 -27.14
C ILE A 571 -34.11 11.32 -26.11
N ALA A 572 -34.27 10.97 -24.85
CA ALA A 572 -33.36 11.39 -23.81
C ALA A 572 -32.34 10.30 -23.54
N VAL A 573 -31.09 10.72 -23.48
CA VAL A 573 -29.95 9.85 -23.16
C VAL A 573 -29.27 10.36 -21.90
N ALA A 574 -28.89 9.45 -20.99
CA ALA A 574 -28.14 9.80 -19.79
C ALA A 574 -27.16 8.70 -19.42
N ASP A 575 -26.09 9.10 -18.75
CA ASP A 575 -25.20 8.17 -18.08
C ASP A 575 -25.78 7.83 -16.70
N ILE A 576 -26.14 6.57 -16.51
CA ILE A 576 -26.92 6.12 -15.35
C ILE A 576 -26.03 5.99 -14.13
N VAL A 577 -26.51 6.47 -12.98
CA VAL A 577 -25.88 6.26 -11.66
C VAL A 577 -25.83 4.76 -11.33
N LYS A 578 -24.67 4.28 -10.86
CA LYS A 578 -24.53 2.89 -10.42
C LYS A 578 -25.42 2.62 -9.19
N PRO A 579 -26.02 1.44 -9.08
CA PRO A 579 -26.99 1.13 -8.03
C PRO A 579 -26.45 1.35 -6.60
N THR A 580 -25.16 1.12 -6.41
CA THR A 580 -24.48 1.19 -5.11
C THR A 580 -23.91 2.56 -4.77
N SER A 581 -23.88 3.51 -5.71
CA SER A 581 -23.22 4.82 -5.52
C SER A 581 -23.82 5.66 -4.39
N ALA A 582 -25.14 5.74 -4.31
CA ALA A 582 -25.80 6.48 -3.24
C ALA A 582 -25.51 5.87 -1.85
N GLN A 583 -25.51 4.55 -1.75
CA GLN A 583 -25.16 3.85 -0.51
C GLN A 583 -23.70 4.10 -0.12
N ALA A 584 -22.76 3.99 -1.06
CA ALA A 584 -21.34 4.22 -0.83
C ALA A 584 -21.06 5.65 -0.32
N ILE A 585 -21.71 6.65 -0.92
CA ILE A 585 -21.61 8.06 -0.53
C ILE A 585 -22.17 8.26 0.89
N ALA A 586 -23.33 7.68 1.19
CA ALA A 586 -23.93 7.75 2.53
C ALA A 586 -23.01 7.07 3.58
N GLU A 587 -22.37 5.95 3.26
CA GLU A 587 -21.41 5.29 4.15
C GLU A 587 -20.17 6.17 4.41
N LEU A 588 -19.58 6.76 3.36
CA LEU A 588 -18.44 7.68 3.49
C LEU A 588 -18.80 8.87 4.38
N SER A 589 -19.95 9.51 4.13
CA SER A 589 -20.46 10.61 4.97
C SER A 589 -20.69 10.18 6.42
N SER A 590 -21.21 8.95 6.67
CA SER A 590 -21.40 8.41 8.02
C SER A 590 -20.08 8.19 8.78
N MET A 591 -19.00 8.00 8.05
CA MET A 591 -17.64 7.88 8.60
C MET A 591 -16.99 9.25 8.89
N GLY A 592 -17.71 10.37 8.69
CA GLY A 592 -17.23 11.72 8.89
C GLY A 592 -16.34 12.25 7.74
N ILE A 593 -16.51 11.72 6.54
CA ILE A 593 -15.76 12.07 5.34
C ILE A 593 -16.66 12.95 4.47
N GLU A 594 -16.18 14.14 4.09
CA GLU A 594 -16.83 14.99 3.11
C GLU A 594 -16.71 14.37 1.71
N VAL A 595 -17.82 14.26 0.97
CA VAL A 595 -17.81 13.71 -0.38
C VAL A 595 -18.05 14.82 -1.38
N VAL A 596 -17.11 15.00 -2.31
CA VAL A 596 -17.13 16.03 -3.35
C VAL A 596 -17.19 15.35 -4.71
N MET A 597 -18.09 15.76 -5.60
CA MET A 597 -18.12 15.30 -6.98
C MET A 597 -17.44 16.33 -7.89
N LEU A 598 -16.53 15.86 -8.76
CA LEU A 598 -15.97 16.64 -9.88
C LEU A 598 -16.63 16.19 -11.18
N THR A 599 -17.02 17.12 -12.03
CA THR A 599 -17.58 16.81 -13.33
C THR A 599 -17.33 17.90 -14.37
N GLY A 600 -17.13 17.53 -15.62
CA GLY A 600 -17.14 18.45 -16.76
C GLY A 600 -18.53 18.87 -17.21
N ASP A 601 -19.58 18.28 -16.67
CA ASP A 601 -20.96 18.62 -17.00
C ASP A 601 -21.32 20.03 -16.54
N ASN A 602 -22.38 20.57 -17.17
CA ASN A 602 -22.95 21.82 -16.74
C ASN A 602 -23.56 21.73 -15.31
N ALA A 603 -23.73 22.88 -14.66
CA ALA A 603 -24.19 22.97 -13.29
C ALA A 603 -25.57 22.34 -13.04
N ARG A 604 -26.45 22.29 -14.03
CA ARG A 604 -27.81 21.71 -13.90
C ARG A 604 -27.76 20.19 -13.81
N THR A 605 -27.05 19.55 -14.75
CA THR A 605 -26.84 18.09 -14.72
C THR A 605 -26.10 17.67 -13.45
N ALA A 606 -25.08 18.43 -13.06
CA ALA A 606 -24.31 18.19 -11.86
C ALA A 606 -25.17 18.23 -10.58
N GLU A 607 -26.08 19.21 -10.47
CA GLU A 607 -27.01 19.33 -9.33
C GLU A 607 -28.06 18.19 -9.33
N ALA A 608 -28.56 17.76 -10.49
CA ALA A 608 -29.47 16.64 -10.57
C ALA A 608 -28.84 15.36 -10.03
N ILE A 609 -27.60 15.05 -10.43
CA ILE A 609 -26.85 13.88 -9.92
C ILE A 609 -26.57 14.07 -8.41
N ARG A 610 -26.17 15.28 -7.96
CA ARG A 610 -25.93 15.57 -6.54
C ARG A 610 -27.14 15.20 -5.68
N ARG A 611 -28.33 15.58 -6.09
CA ARG A 611 -29.59 15.27 -5.39
C ARG A 611 -29.87 13.77 -5.37
N GLN A 612 -29.60 13.09 -6.48
CA GLN A 612 -29.84 11.65 -6.62
C GLN A 612 -28.95 10.80 -5.72
N VAL A 613 -27.64 11.16 -5.61
CA VAL A 613 -26.66 10.35 -4.88
C VAL A 613 -26.31 10.88 -3.49
N GLY A 614 -26.65 12.14 -3.17
CA GLY A 614 -26.49 12.73 -1.86
C GLY A 614 -25.05 13.17 -1.53
N VAL A 615 -24.24 13.57 -2.54
CA VAL A 615 -22.91 14.15 -2.30
C VAL A 615 -23.02 15.51 -1.61
N ASP A 616 -22.06 15.83 -0.74
CA ASP A 616 -22.08 17.05 0.06
C ASP A 616 -21.86 18.30 -0.81
N ARG A 617 -20.95 18.23 -1.80
CA ARG A 617 -20.57 19.34 -2.68
C ARG A 617 -20.28 18.86 -4.10
N VAL A 618 -20.50 19.72 -5.07
CA VAL A 618 -20.18 19.49 -6.48
C VAL A 618 -19.37 20.63 -7.03
N VAL A 619 -18.35 20.32 -7.84
CA VAL A 619 -17.64 21.27 -8.69
C VAL A 619 -17.94 20.89 -10.13
N ALA A 620 -18.68 21.75 -10.85
CA ALA A 620 -19.13 21.55 -12.22
C ALA A 620 -18.24 22.30 -13.22
N GLU A 621 -18.36 21.93 -14.49
CA GLU A 621 -17.65 22.56 -15.62
C GLU A 621 -16.12 22.51 -15.50
N VAL A 622 -15.60 21.45 -14.85
CA VAL A 622 -14.16 21.24 -14.64
C VAL A 622 -13.53 20.60 -15.88
N LEU A 623 -12.56 21.29 -16.47
CA LEU A 623 -11.78 20.70 -17.57
C LEU A 623 -10.84 19.61 -17.03
N PRO A 624 -10.48 18.60 -17.84
CA PRO A 624 -9.59 17.53 -17.41
C PRO A 624 -8.28 18.03 -16.76
N GLN A 625 -7.66 19.07 -17.33
CA GLN A 625 -6.44 19.69 -16.84
C GLN A 625 -6.62 20.44 -15.51
N ASP A 626 -7.85 20.83 -15.16
CA ASP A 626 -8.15 21.60 -13.94
C ASP A 626 -8.52 20.72 -12.77
N LYS A 627 -8.76 19.42 -12.98
CA LYS A 627 -9.05 18.46 -11.90
C LYS A 627 -7.92 18.42 -10.85
N GLU A 628 -6.66 18.44 -11.29
CA GLU A 628 -5.50 18.48 -10.39
C GLU A 628 -5.49 19.76 -9.54
N ARG A 629 -5.85 20.91 -10.12
CA ARG A 629 -5.91 22.19 -9.42
C ARG A 629 -6.96 22.19 -8.31
N GLU A 630 -8.12 21.57 -8.53
CA GLU A 630 -9.15 21.44 -7.50
C GLU A 630 -8.70 20.56 -6.34
N ILE A 631 -7.98 19.45 -6.60
CA ILE A 631 -7.37 18.64 -5.54
C ILE A 631 -6.39 19.47 -4.73
N ARG A 632 -5.52 20.24 -5.39
CA ARG A 632 -4.55 21.14 -4.74
C ARG A 632 -5.25 22.17 -3.86
N ARG A 633 -6.31 22.82 -4.36
CA ARG A 633 -7.10 23.79 -3.61
C ARG A 633 -7.67 23.21 -2.31
N LEU A 634 -8.18 21.98 -2.36
CA LEU A 634 -8.68 21.29 -1.19
C LEU A 634 -7.56 20.98 -0.19
N GLN A 635 -6.40 20.54 -0.66
CA GLN A 635 -5.23 20.27 0.18
C GLN A 635 -4.68 21.55 0.85
N GLU A 636 -4.62 22.67 0.14
CA GLU A 636 -4.23 23.98 0.68
C GLU A 636 -5.22 24.46 1.75
N GLY A 637 -6.49 24.07 1.65
CA GLY A 637 -7.51 24.26 2.69
C GLY A 637 -7.33 23.34 3.92
N GLY A 638 -6.23 22.58 4.00
CA GLY A 638 -5.93 21.67 5.12
C GLY A 638 -6.68 20.35 5.08
N LYS A 639 -7.29 19.98 3.94
CA LYS A 639 -7.98 18.70 3.76
C LYS A 639 -6.98 17.59 3.42
N LYS A 640 -7.28 16.37 3.87
CA LYS A 640 -6.63 15.15 3.44
C LYS A 640 -7.50 14.46 2.39
N VAL A 641 -7.08 14.52 1.14
CA VAL A 641 -7.90 14.23 -0.02
C VAL A 641 -7.60 12.85 -0.60
N ALA A 642 -8.64 12.03 -0.77
CA ALA A 642 -8.58 10.88 -1.68
C ALA A 642 -9.31 11.25 -2.97
N MET A 643 -8.67 11.03 -4.13
CA MET A 643 -9.30 11.15 -5.45
C MET A 643 -9.67 9.76 -5.97
N VAL A 644 -10.90 9.61 -6.46
CA VAL A 644 -11.40 8.37 -7.08
C VAL A 644 -11.76 8.66 -8.53
N GLY A 645 -11.20 7.90 -9.46
CA GLY A 645 -11.46 8.02 -10.89
C GLY A 645 -11.16 6.72 -11.65
N ASP A 646 -11.60 6.63 -12.90
CA ASP A 646 -11.50 5.41 -13.72
C ASP A 646 -10.57 5.56 -14.91
N GLY A 647 -10.23 6.78 -15.33
CA GLY A 647 -9.69 7.08 -16.62
C GLY A 647 -8.34 7.79 -16.67
N ILE A 648 -7.83 7.88 -17.92
CA ILE A 648 -6.61 8.61 -18.27
C ILE A 648 -6.72 10.09 -17.88
N ASN A 649 -7.92 10.66 -17.99
CA ASN A 649 -8.18 12.07 -17.69
C ASN A 649 -8.01 12.42 -16.20
N ASP A 650 -8.09 11.42 -15.32
CA ASP A 650 -7.96 11.58 -13.88
C ASP A 650 -6.55 11.35 -13.35
N ALA A 651 -5.67 10.79 -14.16
CA ALA A 651 -4.31 10.41 -13.75
C ALA A 651 -3.52 11.55 -13.06
N PRO A 652 -3.54 12.80 -13.53
CA PRO A 652 -2.88 13.91 -12.83
C PRO A 652 -3.52 14.20 -11.46
N ALA A 653 -4.84 14.10 -11.34
CA ALA A 653 -5.56 14.32 -10.10
C ALA A 653 -5.36 13.17 -9.11
N LEU A 654 -5.33 11.91 -9.60
CA LEU A 654 -5.01 10.73 -8.81
C LEU A 654 -3.60 10.82 -8.22
N ALA A 655 -2.61 11.17 -9.05
CA ALA A 655 -1.23 11.33 -8.61
C ALA A 655 -1.01 12.50 -7.64
N ARG A 656 -1.85 13.56 -7.74
CA ARG A 656 -1.78 14.74 -6.87
C ARG A 656 -2.39 14.53 -5.51
N ALA A 657 -3.44 13.75 -5.41
CA ALA A 657 -4.18 13.51 -4.16
C ALA A 657 -3.27 12.93 -3.06
N ASP A 658 -3.66 13.04 -1.79
CA ASP A 658 -2.95 12.33 -0.71
C ASP A 658 -3.09 10.81 -0.87
N VAL A 659 -4.17 10.35 -1.51
CA VAL A 659 -4.40 8.95 -1.93
C VAL A 659 -5.16 8.95 -3.25
N GLY A 660 -4.56 8.41 -4.31
CA GLY A 660 -5.24 8.13 -5.56
C GLY A 660 -5.88 6.75 -5.54
N ILE A 661 -7.15 6.64 -5.93
CA ILE A 661 -7.90 5.39 -6.00
C ILE A 661 -8.43 5.20 -7.41
N ALA A 662 -7.92 4.23 -8.14
CA ALA A 662 -8.47 3.83 -9.44
C ALA A 662 -9.61 2.82 -9.25
N ILE A 663 -10.75 3.03 -9.93
CA ILE A 663 -11.94 2.19 -9.84
C ILE A 663 -12.15 1.37 -11.12
N GLY A 664 -12.47 0.08 -10.95
CA GLY A 664 -12.56 -0.87 -12.06
C GLY A 664 -11.17 -1.32 -12.53
N ALA A 665 -11.11 -2.32 -13.39
CA ALA A 665 -9.88 -2.73 -14.08
C ALA A 665 -9.50 -1.68 -15.14
N GLY A 666 -9.37 -0.42 -14.70
CA GLY A 666 -9.19 0.77 -15.51
C GLY A 666 -8.00 0.71 -16.47
N THR A 667 -7.77 1.77 -17.20
CA THR A 667 -6.63 1.88 -18.13
C THR A 667 -5.31 1.69 -17.37
N ASP A 668 -4.31 1.11 -18.01
CA ASP A 668 -2.97 0.90 -17.43
C ASP A 668 -2.41 2.20 -16.83
N VAL A 669 -2.73 3.36 -17.40
CA VAL A 669 -2.32 4.68 -16.92
C VAL A 669 -2.98 5.05 -15.56
N ALA A 670 -4.27 4.76 -15.39
CA ALA A 670 -4.95 5.01 -14.11
C ALA A 670 -4.43 4.06 -13.03
N ILE A 671 -4.22 2.78 -13.39
CA ILE A 671 -3.59 1.81 -12.50
C ILE A 671 -2.19 2.28 -12.08
N GLU A 672 -1.38 2.81 -12.99
CA GLU A 672 -0.02 3.27 -12.68
C GLU A 672 -0.01 4.49 -11.75
N SER A 673 -0.94 5.43 -11.96
CA SER A 673 -1.01 6.70 -11.23
C SER A 673 -1.65 6.60 -9.84
N ALA A 674 -2.48 5.58 -9.58
CA ALA A 674 -3.20 5.44 -8.32
C ALA A 674 -2.36 4.73 -7.25
N ASP A 675 -2.65 5.00 -5.98
CA ASP A 675 -2.09 4.31 -4.79
C ASP A 675 -2.87 3.05 -4.42
N ILE A 676 -4.17 3.06 -4.71
CA ILE A 676 -5.09 1.93 -4.49
C ILE A 676 -5.82 1.64 -5.79
N VAL A 677 -5.92 0.37 -6.16
CA VAL A 677 -6.67 -0.08 -7.33
C VAL A 677 -7.82 -0.98 -6.86
N LEU A 678 -9.03 -0.63 -7.24
CA LEU A 678 -10.23 -1.42 -6.99
C LEU A 678 -10.53 -2.26 -8.23
N MET A 679 -10.53 -3.57 -8.06
CA MET A 679 -10.73 -4.51 -9.18
C MET A 679 -12.15 -4.46 -9.73
N ARG A 680 -13.13 -4.12 -8.87
CA ARG A 680 -14.52 -3.95 -9.25
C ARG A 680 -14.83 -2.49 -9.55
N SER A 681 -15.77 -2.28 -10.44
CA SER A 681 -16.31 -0.95 -10.73
C SER A 681 -17.43 -0.57 -9.75
N ASP A 682 -17.23 -0.87 -8.44
CA ASP A 682 -18.19 -0.61 -7.37
C ASP A 682 -17.66 0.42 -6.36
N LEU A 683 -18.40 1.50 -6.17
CA LEU A 683 -18.00 2.58 -5.26
C LEU A 683 -18.01 2.16 -3.78
N LEU A 684 -18.73 1.08 -3.41
CA LEU A 684 -18.68 0.51 -2.05
C LEU A 684 -17.27 0.01 -1.68
N ASP A 685 -16.44 -0.33 -2.65
CA ASP A 685 -15.07 -0.74 -2.39
C ASP A 685 -14.20 0.40 -1.88
N VAL A 686 -14.53 1.65 -2.20
CA VAL A 686 -13.88 2.85 -1.61
C VAL A 686 -14.16 2.91 -0.11
N SER A 687 -15.44 2.74 0.28
CA SER A 687 -15.84 2.65 1.69
C SER A 687 -15.11 1.49 2.40
N THR A 688 -15.03 0.32 1.76
CA THR A 688 -14.31 -0.86 2.26
C THR A 688 -12.82 -0.60 2.44
N ALA A 689 -12.17 0.08 1.48
CA ALA A 689 -10.75 0.44 1.56
C ALA A 689 -10.47 1.34 2.77
N VAL A 690 -11.30 2.36 3.00
CA VAL A 690 -11.19 3.24 4.17
C VAL A 690 -11.42 2.48 5.49
N GLN A 691 -12.44 1.61 5.56
CA GLN A 691 -12.72 0.80 6.74
C GLN A 691 -11.55 -0.15 7.04
N LEU A 692 -10.99 -0.81 6.02
CA LEU A 692 -9.85 -1.70 6.14
C LEU A 692 -8.62 -0.93 6.65
N SER A 693 -8.30 0.21 6.06
CA SER A 693 -7.19 1.07 6.49
C SER A 693 -7.34 1.48 7.95
N ARG A 694 -8.52 1.97 8.36
CA ARG A 694 -8.81 2.33 9.75
C ARG A 694 -8.66 1.13 10.70
N ALA A 695 -9.07 -0.07 10.29
CA ALA A 695 -8.92 -1.29 11.06
C ALA A 695 -7.44 -1.68 11.23
N VAL A 696 -6.66 -1.61 10.17
CA VAL A 696 -5.22 -1.92 10.19
C VAL A 696 -4.47 -0.94 11.08
N ILE A 697 -4.67 0.36 10.92
CA ILE A 697 -4.00 1.38 11.73
C ILE A 697 -4.39 1.29 13.20
N ARG A 698 -5.65 1.00 13.51
CA ARG A 698 -6.09 0.72 14.89
C ARG A 698 -5.36 -0.48 15.47
N ASN A 699 -5.22 -1.55 14.69
CA ASN A 699 -4.49 -2.75 15.08
C ASN A 699 -3.00 -2.46 15.35
N ILE A 700 -2.36 -1.69 14.47
CA ILE A 700 -0.96 -1.24 14.65
C ILE A 700 -0.82 -0.44 15.95
N LYS A 701 -1.70 0.54 16.18
CA LYS A 701 -1.67 1.35 17.42
C LYS A 701 -1.84 0.49 18.67
N GLN A 702 -2.74 -0.51 18.65
CA GLN A 702 -2.90 -1.47 19.73
C GLN A 702 -1.63 -2.30 19.95
N ASN A 703 -1.04 -2.81 18.88
CA ASN A 703 0.18 -3.60 18.94
C ASN A 703 1.34 -2.80 19.53
N LEU A 704 1.52 -1.56 19.07
CA LEU A 704 2.55 -0.65 19.60
C LEU A 704 2.31 -0.33 21.08
N PHE A 705 1.08 -0.02 21.46
CA PHE A 705 0.72 0.23 22.86
C PHE A 705 1.12 -0.96 23.75
N TRP A 706 0.71 -2.17 23.42
CA TRP A 706 1.02 -3.36 24.22
C TRP A 706 2.51 -3.69 24.21
N ALA A 707 3.21 -3.46 23.08
CA ALA A 707 4.65 -3.68 22.99
C ALA A 707 5.48 -2.75 23.92
N PHE A 708 4.97 -1.55 24.22
CA PHE A 708 5.61 -0.63 25.17
C PHE A 708 5.10 -0.77 26.60
N PHE A 709 3.84 -1.05 26.78
CA PHE A 709 3.17 -1.02 28.08
C PHE A 709 3.79 -2.00 29.08
N TYR A 710 4.05 -3.24 28.65
CA TYR A 710 4.65 -4.23 29.54
C TYR A 710 6.10 -3.86 29.94
N ASN A 711 6.86 -3.23 29.03
CA ASN A 711 8.19 -2.71 29.32
C ASN A 711 8.15 -1.55 30.30
N ALA A 712 7.21 -0.61 30.10
CA ALA A 712 7.05 0.55 30.99
C ALA A 712 6.73 0.17 32.44
N ILE A 713 5.99 -0.92 32.64
CA ILE A 713 5.71 -1.47 33.98
C ILE A 713 6.85 -2.39 34.45
N GLY A 714 7.34 -3.24 33.58
CA GLY A 714 8.31 -4.27 33.93
C GLY A 714 9.67 -3.72 34.28
N ILE A 715 10.16 -2.67 33.61
CA ILE A 715 11.48 -2.09 33.87
C ILE A 715 11.62 -1.55 35.31
N PRO A 716 10.68 -0.72 35.86
CA PRO A 716 10.73 -0.29 37.24
C PRO A 716 10.68 -1.45 38.25
N ILE A 717 9.86 -2.47 38.00
CA ILE A 717 9.79 -3.67 38.84
C ILE A 717 11.15 -4.42 38.83
N ALA A 718 11.67 -4.64 37.61
CA ALA A 718 12.97 -5.30 37.45
C ALA A 718 14.14 -4.51 38.06
N ALA A 719 14.09 -3.18 37.98
CA ALA A 719 15.09 -2.29 38.60
C ALA A 719 15.00 -2.28 40.14
N GLY A 720 14.02 -2.96 40.72
CA GLY A 720 13.86 -3.06 42.20
C GLY A 720 13.25 -1.81 42.84
N VAL A 721 12.59 -0.93 42.08
CA VAL A 721 11.97 0.30 42.64
C VAL A 721 10.96 -0.02 43.74
N PHE A 722 10.26 -1.14 43.64
CA PHE A 722 9.26 -1.58 44.62
C PHE A 722 9.83 -2.49 45.72
N TYR A 723 11.12 -2.83 45.66
CA TYR A 723 11.72 -3.74 46.62
C TYR A 723 11.75 -3.17 48.06
N PRO A 724 12.09 -1.88 48.31
CA PRO A 724 12.10 -1.35 49.65
C PRO A 724 10.72 -1.37 50.34
N ALA A 725 9.64 -1.17 49.57
CA ALA A 725 8.27 -1.08 50.13
C ALA A 725 7.57 -2.45 50.22
N PHE A 726 7.78 -3.34 49.24
CA PHE A 726 7.01 -4.57 49.07
C PHE A 726 7.88 -5.84 49.04
N GLN A 727 9.20 -5.76 49.18
CA GLN A 727 10.15 -6.86 48.99
C GLN A 727 10.01 -7.59 47.66
N LEU A 728 9.50 -6.85 46.65
CA LEU A 728 9.21 -7.41 45.32
C LEU A 728 10.47 -7.39 44.45
N LYS A 729 11.09 -8.55 44.27
CA LYS A 729 12.21 -8.77 43.35
C LYS A 729 11.75 -9.55 42.15
N MET A 730 12.05 -9.05 40.95
CA MET A 730 11.71 -9.76 39.69
C MET A 730 12.77 -10.82 39.37
N ASN A 731 12.33 -12.05 39.14
CA ASN A 731 13.19 -13.09 38.61
C ASN A 731 13.41 -12.88 37.10
N PRO A 732 14.68 -12.90 36.59
CA PRO A 732 14.98 -12.75 35.17
C PRO A 732 14.21 -13.73 34.26
N MET A 733 13.88 -14.95 34.71
CA MET A 733 13.12 -15.93 33.97
C MET A 733 11.68 -15.47 33.67
N LEU A 734 11.03 -14.81 34.66
CA LEU A 734 9.70 -14.23 34.48
C LEU A 734 9.73 -13.10 33.45
N GLY A 735 10.81 -12.31 33.46
CA GLY A 735 11.04 -11.29 32.42
C GLY A 735 11.14 -11.90 31.00
N ALA A 736 11.90 -12.99 30.85
CA ALA A 736 12.02 -13.70 29.56
C ALA A 736 10.70 -14.32 29.09
N LEU A 737 9.91 -14.86 30.02
CA LEU A 737 8.59 -15.42 29.73
C LEU A 737 7.61 -14.34 29.27
N ALA A 738 7.52 -13.23 30.00
CA ALA A 738 6.66 -12.10 29.65
C ALA A 738 6.99 -11.52 28.26
N MET A 739 8.28 -11.40 27.96
CA MET A 739 8.77 -10.98 26.66
C MET A 739 8.32 -11.93 25.54
N SER A 740 8.40 -13.23 25.72
CA SER A 740 7.98 -14.23 24.74
C SER A 740 6.49 -14.15 24.46
N PHE A 741 5.66 -14.01 25.51
CA PHE A 741 4.21 -13.84 25.37
C PHE A 741 3.82 -12.52 24.68
N SER A 742 4.56 -11.44 24.89
CA SER A 742 4.31 -10.16 24.22
C SER A 742 4.39 -10.28 22.70
N SER A 743 5.39 -10.97 22.16
CA SER A 743 5.52 -11.21 20.72
C SER A 743 4.36 -12.05 20.18
N VAL A 744 3.95 -13.09 20.89
CA VAL A 744 2.79 -13.95 20.53
C VAL A 744 1.51 -13.12 20.51
N PHE A 745 1.31 -12.27 21.52
CA PHE A 745 0.13 -11.41 21.61
C PHE A 745 0.02 -10.46 20.42
N VAL A 746 1.10 -9.73 20.08
CA VAL A 746 1.15 -8.77 18.98
C VAL A 746 0.83 -9.46 17.64
N VAL A 747 1.46 -10.61 17.37
CA VAL A 747 1.19 -11.37 16.14
C VAL A 747 -0.24 -11.90 16.09
N SER A 748 -0.74 -12.46 17.20
CA SER A 748 -2.12 -12.96 17.27
C SER A 748 -3.13 -11.85 17.05
N ASN A 749 -2.89 -10.65 17.61
CA ASN A 749 -3.73 -9.49 17.37
C ASN A 749 -3.70 -9.04 15.90
N ALA A 750 -2.53 -9.04 15.25
CA ALA A 750 -2.42 -8.73 13.82
C ALA A 750 -3.18 -9.76 12.95
N LEU A 751 -3.10 -11.06 13.29
CA LEU A 751 -3.82 -12.10 12.57
C LEU A 751 -5.35 -11.97 12.66
N ARG A 752 -5.90 -11.26 13.63
CA ARG A 752 -7.35 -10.95 13.71
C ARG A 752 -7.85 -10.20 12.48
N LEU A 753 -6.98 -9.45 11.78
CA LEU A 753 -7.33 -8.75 10.54
C LEU A 753 -7.75 -9.72 9.42
N ARG A 754 -7.41 -11.01 9.49
CA ARG A 754 -7.92 -12.04 8.56
C ARG A 754 -9.45 -12.17 8.59
N TRP A 755 -10.05 -11.86 9.72
CA TRP A 755 -11.51 -11.91 9.92
C TRP A 755 -12.18 -10.56 9.65
N PHE A 756 -11.45 -9.59 9.11
CA PHE A 756 -12.06 -8.33 8.71
C PHE A 756 -13.16 -8.58 7.68
N LYS A 757 -14.32 -8.01 7.95
CA LYS A 757 -15.46 -7.92 7.03
C LYS A 757 -15.87 -6.45 6.97
N ALA A 758 -16.06 -5.94 5.78
CA ALA A 758 -16.65 -4.61 5.59
C ALA A 758 -18.07 -4.61 6.17
N LYS A 759 -18.41 -3.49 6.77
CA LYS A 759 -19.77 -3.25 7.25
C LYS A 759 -20.46 -2.34 6.25
N HIS A 760 -21.35 -2.91 5.47
CA HIS A 760 -22.25 -2.16 4.60
C HIS A 760 -23.57 -1.99 5.33
N THR A 761 -24.01 -0.74 5.46
CA THR A 761 -25.28 -0.38 6.08
C THR A 761 -26.25 -0.08 4.95
N GLU A 762 -27.46 -0.63 4.99
CA GLU A 762 -28.57 -0.12 4.18
C GLU A 762 -28.93 1.27 4.69
N ALA A 763 -28.07 2.26 4.40
CA ALA A 763 -28.37 3.64 4.73
C ALA A 763 -29.33 4.19 3.68
N ALA A 764 -30.52 4.62 4.09
CA ALA A 764 -31.38 5.41 3.24
C ALA A 764 -30.61 6.64 2.74
N PRO A 765 -30.66 6.98 1.45
CA PRO A 765 -30.01 8.17 0.92
C PRO A 765 -30.48 9.37 1.74
N LYS A 766 -29.55 10.23 2.16
CA LYS A 766 -29.90 11.52 2.76
C LYS A 766 -30.71 12.29 1.72
N THR A 767 -32.02 12.37 1.91
CA THR A 767 -32.84 13.33 1.17
C THR A 767 -32.34 14.73 1.53
N VAL A 768 -31.63 15.36 0.59
CA VAL A 768 -31.16 16.75 0.73
C VAL A 768 -32.40 17.66 0.66
N SER A 769 -33.04 17.82 1.78
CA SER A 769 -34.17 18.74 1.94
C SER A 769 -33.60 20.12 2.29
N SER A 770 -33.19 20.87 1.34
CA SER A 770 -33.13 22.34 1.23
C SER A 770 -31.98 22.78 0.34
N PRO A 771 -32.14 23.75 -0.53
CA PRO A 771 -31.04 24.37 -1.24
C PRO A 771 -30.29 25.25 -0.23
N SER A 772 -29.27 24.72 0.44
CA SER A 772 -28.28 25.58 1.09
C SER A 772 -27.40 26.15 -0.04
N ASP A 773 -27.18 27.46 -0.04
CA ASP A 773 -26.45 28.28 -1.02
C ASP A 773 -24.99 27.86 -1.32
N ARG A 774 -24.55 26.67 -0.94
CA ARG A 774 -23.17 26.15 -1.09
C ARG A 774 -23.07 24.86 -1.90
N GLY A 775 -24.13 24.44 -2.60
CA GLY A 775 -24.18 23.09 -3.18
C GLY A 775 -23.39 22.90 -4.48
N VAL A 776 -23.37 23.88 -5.38
CA VAL A 776 -22.71 23.77 -6.69
C VAL A 776 -21.75 24.93 -6.87
N GLU A 777 -20.47 24.63 -7.05
CA GLU A 777 -19.45 25.59 -7.46
C GLU A 777 -19.15 25.40 -8.96
N ILE A 778 -19.09 26.49 -9.70
CA ILE A 778 -18.71 26.49 -11.12
C ILE A 778 -17.24 26.87 -11.17
N ALA A 779 -16.38 25.97 -11.69
CA ALA A 779 -14.93 26.18 -11.76
C ALA A 779 -14.52 27.44 -12.56
N SER A 780 -15.34 27.86 -13.52
CA SER A 780 -15.01 28.94 -14.44
C SER A 780 -15.26 30.35 -13.89
N LYS A 781 -16.00 30.57 -12.80
CA LYS A 781 -16.29 31.95 -12.33
C LYS A 781 -15.14 32.61 -11.56
N GLU A 782 -14.27 31.85 -10.91
CA GLU A 782 -13.07 32.41 -10.27
C GLU A 782 -11.93 32.65 -11.27
N ILE A 783 -11.88 31.91 -12.37
CA ILE A 783 -10.89 32.09 -13.45
C ILE A 783 -11.15 33.38 -14.22
N MET A 784 -12.41 33.77 -14.45
CA MET A 784 -12.73 35.08 -15.03
C MET A 784 -12.58 36.24 -14.04
N ALA A 785 -12.85 36.04 -12.74
CA ALA A 785 -12.66 37.08 -11.75
C ALA A 785 -11.19 37.38 -11.40
N SER A 786 -10.28 36.40 -11.57
CA SER A 786 -8.82 36.62 -11.45
C SER A 786 -8.23 37.23 -12.72
N ASN A 787 -8.84 37.03 -13.90
CA ASN A 787 -8.45 37.65 -15.14
C ASN A 787 -9.05 39.08 -15.34
N GLU A 788 -10.12 39.45 -14.61
CA GLU A 788 -10.66 40.82 -14.65
C GLU A 788 -10.02 41.79 -13.63
N LYS A 789 -9.22 41.28 -12.66
CA LYS A 789 -8.24 42.12 -11.97
C LYS A 789 -6.96 42.06 -12.76
N GLY A 790 -6.94 42.89 -13.81
CA GLY A 790 -5.85 42.97 -14.77
C GLY A 790 -4.49 43.29 -14.11
N GLU A 791 -3.75 42.25 -13.84
CA GLU A 791 -2.31 42.30 -13.85
C GLU A 791 -1.86 41.80 -15.22
N THR A 792 -1.53 42.73 -16.12
CA THR A 792 -0.85 42.44 -17.38
C THR A 792 0.51 41.83 -17.04
N ASN A 793 0.58 40.49 -17.01
CA ASN A 793 1.87 39.83 -17.06
C ASN A 793 2.44 40.07 -18.46
N MET A 794 3.50 40.89 -18.54
CA MET A 794 4.26 41.02 -19.77
C MET A 794 5.43 40.02 -19.75
N GLU A 795 5.52 39.19 -20.79
CA GLU A 795 6.72 38.41 -21.02
C GLU A 795 7.75 39.26 -21.77
N LYS A 796 8.95 39.31 -21.24
CA LYS A 796 10.08 39.98 -21.87
C LYS A 796 11.17 38.97 -22.15
N VAL A 797 11.74 39.03 -23.35
CA VAL A 797 12.86 38.18 -23.77
C VAL A 797 14.13 39.02 -23.80
N ILE A 798 15.13 38.62 -23.02
CA ILE A 798 16.43 39.32 -22.89
C ILE A 798 17.48 38.50 -23.61
N SER A 799 18.16 39.06 -24.58
CA SER A 799 19.34 38.43 -25.19
C SER A 799 20.59 38.76 -24.37
N ILE A 800 21.34 37.73 -23.97
CA ILE A 800 22.45 37.88 -23.02
C ILE A 800 23.73 37.30 -23.59
N GLU A 801 24.79 38.13 -23.63
CA GLU A 801 26.12 37.68 -23.99
C GLU A 801 27.00 37.41 -22.76
N GLY A 802 27.98 36.51 -22.93
CA GLY A 802 28.91 36.12 -21.87
C GLY A 802 28.58 34.84 -21.14
N MET A 803 27.39 34.19 -21.37
CA MET A 803 27.06 32.90 -20.81
C MET A 803 27.77 31.75 -21.54
N ALA A 804 28.52 30.91 -20.82
CA ALA A 804 29.31 29.82 -21.39
C ALA A 804 29.01 28.43 -20.76
N CYS A 805 28.27 28.36 -19.64
CA CYS A 805 27.99 27.11 -18.93
C CYS A 805 26.73 27.23 -18.07
N MET A 806 26.22 26.07 -17.55
CA MET A 806 25.03 26.00 -16.68
C MET A 806 25.16 26.81 -15.38
N HIS A 807 26.39 27.04 -14.89
CA HIS A 807 26.59 27.90 -13.72
C HIS A 807 26.24 29.35 -14.04
N CYS A 808 26.59 29.82 -15.26
CA CYS A 808 26.22 31.14 -15.75
C CYS A 808 24.72 31.31 -15.87
N VAL A 809 24.02 30.28 -16.38
CA VAL A 809 22.57 30.24 -16.48
C VAL A 809 21.90 30.42 -15.10
N ASN A 810 22.33 29.63 -14.10
CA ASN A 810 21.80 29.73 -12.75
C ASN A 810 22.06 31.10 -12.10
N HIS A 811 23.22 31.68 -12.35
CA HIS A 811 23.61 32.99 -11.81
C HIS A 811 22.74 34.11 -12.38
N VAL A 812 22.57 34.13 -13.71
CA VAL A 812 21.67 35.09 -14.39
C VAL A 812 20.20 34.86 -13.95
N GLN A 813 19.75 33.63 -13.83
CA GLN A 813 18.41 33.34 -13.40
C GLN A 813 18.13 33.83 -11.97
N GLN A 814 19.07 33.64 -11.04
CA GLN A 814 18.97 34.18 -9.69
C GLN A 814 18.96 35.70 -9.65
N ALA A 815 19.82 36.37 -10.44
CA ALA A 815 19.85 37.82 -10.51
C ALA A 815 18.55 38.40 -11.05
N LEU A 816 17.99 37.84 -12.11
CA LEU A 816 16.69 38.25 -12.68
C LEU A 816 15.54 37.98 -11.74
N SER A 817 15.54 36.85 -11.05
CA SER A 817 14.48 36.49 -10.08
C SER A 817 14.51 37.36 -8.80
N ALA A 818 15.64 38.00 -8.51
CA ALA A 818 15.80 38.93 -7.38
C ALA A 818 15.25 40.33 -7.65
N VAL A 819 14.93 40.68 -8.90
CA VAL A 819 14.36 41.99 -9.27
C VAL A 819 12.92 42.09 -8.78
N PRO A 820 12.57 43.10 -7.95
CA PRO A 820 11.20 43.28 -7.49
C PRO A 820 10.20 43.42 -8.64
N GLY A 821 9.16 42.58 -8.66
CA GLY A 821 8.16 42.54 -9.73
C GLY A 821 8.42 41.47 -10.81
N VAL A 822 9.52 40.73 -10.76
CA VAL A 822 9.75 39.54 -11.59
C VAL A 822 9.10 38.36 -10.91
N LYS A 823 8.18 37.68 -11.63
CA LYS A 823 7.46 36.50 -11.14
C LYS A 823 8.18 35.19 -11.49
N GLU A 824 8.71 35.12 -12.71
CA GLU A 824 9.44 33.94 -13.19
C GLU A 824 10.54 34.37 -14.16
N ALA A 825 11.70 33.76 -14.08
CA ALA A 825 12.80 33.94 -15.02
C ALA A 825 13.30 32.58 -15.49
N LYS A 826 13.29 32.34 -16.80
CA LYS A 826 13.84 31.15 -17.46
C LYS A 826 14.99 31.55 -18.34
N VAL A 827 16.16 30.98 -18.11
CA VAL A 827 17.38 31.30 -18.88
C VAL A 827 17.79 30.08 -19.68
N ASP A 828 18.03 30.27 -20.96
CA ASP A 828 18.44 29.22 -21.88
C ASP A 828 19.85 29.51 -22.44
N LEU A 829 20.73 28.50 -22.31
CA LEU A 829 22.10 28.59 -22.74
C LEU A 829 22.27 28.49 -24.27
N GLU A 830 21.44 27.66 -24.93
CA GLU A 830 21.55 27.43 -26.37
C GLU A 830 21.12 28.66 -27.17
N SER A 831 20.02 29.28 -26.79
CA SER A 831 19.52 30.50 -27.40
C SER A 831 20.17 31.78 -26.86
N LYS A 832 21.02 31.67 -25.82
CA LYS A 832 21.64 32.79 -25.09
C LYS A 832 20.63 33.87 -24.71
N SER A 833 19.47 33.43 -24.19
CA SER A 833 18.38 34.34 -23.85
C SER A 833 17.75 34.00 -22.49
N ALA A 834 17.11 34.99 -21.89
CA ALA A 834 16.26 34.83 -20.72
C ALA A 834 14.84 35.29 -21.02
N THR A 835 13.84 34.45 -20.74
CA THR A 835 12.43 34.84 -20.77
C THR A 835 11.98 35.15 -19.34
N VAL A 836 11.50 36.36 -19.14
CA VAL A 836 11.14 36.89 -17.82
C VAL A 836 9.67 37.31 -17.82
N SER A 837 8.87 36.73 -16.92
CA SER A 837 7.51 37.18 -16.68
C SER A 837 7.51 38.27 -15.60
N VAL A 838 7.09 39.46 -15.97
CA VAL A 838 7.15 40.64 -15.11
C VAL A 838 5.76 41.26 -14.90
N ASP A 839 5.53 41.87 -13.74
CA ASP A 839 4.42 42.77 -13.57
C ASP A 839 4.70 44.13 -14.28
N GLY A 840 3.66 44.88 -14.54
CA GLY A 840 3.78 46.14 -15.28
C GLY A 840 4.66 47.22 -14.62
N SER A 841 5.25 46.97 -13.45
CA SER A 841 6.12 47.91 -12.72
C SER A 841 7.59 47.78 -13.06
N VAL A 842 8.02 46.66 -13.69
CA VAL A 842 9.42 46.35 -13.96
C VAL A 842 9.90 47.02 -15.26
N THR A 843 10.88 47.90 -15.13
CA THR A 843 11.48 48.59 -16.28
C THR A 843 12.58 47.75 -16.94
N ASP A 844 12.79 47.93 -18.26
CA ASP A 844 13.88 47.28 -19.00
C ASP A 844 15.24 47.62 -18.43
N ALA A 845 15.37 48.83 -17.87
CA ALA A 845 16.62 49.31 -17.24
C ALA A 845 16.95 48.49 -15.98
N ALA A 846 15.95 48.09 -15.19
CA ALA A 846 16.14 47.28 -13.98
C ALA A 846 16.56 45.83 -14.34
N LEU A 847 15.95 45.23 -15.37
CA LEU A 847 16.32 43.90 -15.86
C LEU A 847 17.73 43.89 -16.45
N LYS A 848 18.08 44.93 -17.19
CA LYS A 848 19.42 45.13 -17.76
C LYS A 848 20.46 45.27 -16.66
N ALA A 849 20.22 46.11 -15.66
CA ALA A 849 21.13 46.30 -14.54
C ALA A 849 21.37 44.99 -13.77
N ALA A 850 20.35 44.20 -13.55
CA ALA A 850 20.49 42.91 -12.86
C ALA A 850 21.37 41.90 -13.63
N VAL A 851 21.29 41.88 -14.97
CA VAL A 851 22.15 41.04 -15.81
C VAL A 851 23.60 41.56 -15.82
N ASP A 852 23.75 42.88 -15.90
CA ASP A 852 25.07 43.52 -15.92
C ASP A 852 25.77 43.40 -14.54
N GLU A 853 25.05 43.52 -13.41
CA GLU A 853 25.58 43.27 -12.06
C GLU A 853 25.97 41.80 -11.83
N ALA A 854 25.27 40.88 -12.48
CA ALA A 854 25.67 39.47 -12.48
C ALA A 854 26.92 39.17 -13.33
N GLY A 855 27.50 40.20 -13.99
CA GLY A 855 28.75 40.06 -14.77
C GLY A 855 28.53 39.58 -16.19
N TYR A 856 27.34 39.73 -16.75
CA TYR A 856 26.98 39.40 -18.13
C TYR A 856 26.43 40.63 -18.84
N GLN A 857 26.30 40.60 -20.15
CA GLN A 857 25.86 41.74 -20.94
C GLN A 857 24.47 41.51 -21.54
N ALA A 858 23.48 42.32 -21.13
CA ALA A 858 22.18 42.33 -21.77
C ALA A 858 22.20 43.14 -23.06
N VAL A 859 22.04 42.45 -24.20
CA VAL A 859 22.19 43.02 -25.55
C VAL A 859 20.89 43.67 -26.01
N SER A 860 19.77 43.01 -25.83
CA SER A 860 18.45 43.52 -26.22
C SER A 860 17.36 42.94 -25.30
N ILE A 861 16.31 43.71 -25.07
CA ILE A 861 15.09 43.30 -24.36
C ILE A 861 13.93 43.52 -25.31
N ARG A 862 13.10 42.49 -25.50
CA ARG A 862 11.92 42.56 -26.37
C ARG A 862 10.68 42.17 -25.59
#